data_0cba7c0a7a267efe884e813579dcf615
#
_entry.id   0cba7c0a7a267efe884e813579dcf615
#
_cell.length_a   1.000
_cell.length_b   1.000
_cell.length_c   1.000
_cell.angle_alpha   90.00
_cell.angle_beta   90.00
_cell.angle_gamma   90.00
#
_symmetry.space_group_name_H-M   'P 1'
#
loop_
_entity.id
_entity.type
_entity.pdbx_description
1 polymer ?
#
loop_
_entity_poly.entity_id
_entity_poly.type
_entity_poly.pdbx_seq_one_letter_code
_entity_poly.pdbx_strand_id
1 'polypeptide(L)'
;MTKQSNEKIKTKRSFKQKAIRFVCNATISMFLLSEAALLGAGVYGGNFILKNLSKARSVNVSELTQNPNSEIYASDGKTLIWTNSKYQHRHLSLSDTPEVLIDLLTSTEDKDFWKNDGYSVTGFAHALSGKRGGSTITQQLVKNMRFVGKNISDKDRKIQEIAIAINLTKRFSKKQILEAYLNKIGFLESSYGFNTAMYLLYGKDIKKDETSDLDIAQYATIVGMLQNPTMFNPRLHPKASQNRRNQVLRNAYENDKISEQQYEAAKKIPIEEGLKEQGWFTQQVYVTSSEHGSYVDSILRQLKKSGYDYESTSNPIKVVSNLNVNENKWLQDTASNPAFYQDDKQQVAIAVTEPKTGNVLAQVGSRNGGPATDLNRAVQTTRSSGSTIKPFLDYAPLIEFAGYSSNSIWQANQTTYAGTNVVVRNYGGYTYGNVTTQFALKMSLNVPAVLALETQQPWMNQVVMSRLGLQNHFMNSDGTMSEVSTFGGSDALGINESVVDFASAFSALANNGVHKTPNYLKTVEQSGTVTEIKPDEQVAMSPSTAYQLLSMLKTTMERDGSAKSAAIPELKGYSTKTGTVAYDANAVIYADEEHTKAVGYAGNVIPGLAASDSWLAGTTKSASVAVWTGYDDQSVYGHWINEQTTTRSDVYTAVMKHFNQGKDSSDWTPTNQKVDMNVKNEDKSIDLISSNDLNKLKSLLQSKMKVQNFVKNDVHADKSQTEFAKKYDENKLDDQYQSMKQYFELNDPFTPALKKAEMPESTKIYSIDQNGRVVKK
;
A
#
# COMPACT_ATOMS: atom_id res chain seq x y z
N MET A 1 21.79 -46.26 -56.08
CA MET A 1 22.67 -45.09 -56.20
C MET A 1 22.00 -43.78 -55.73
N THR A 2 20.77 -43.74 -55.20
CA THR A 2 20.04 -42.49 -54.87
C THR A 2 19.97 -42.13 -53.38
N LYS A 3 20.38 -43.02 -52.48
CA LYS A 3 20.40 -42.67 -51.00
C LYS A 3 21.72 -42.05 -50.56
N GLN A 4 22.87 -42.39 -51.15
CA GLN A 4 24.16 -41.80 -50.78
C GLN A 4 24.38 -40.38 -51.31
N SER A 5 23.70 -39.96 -52.39
CA SER A 5 23.80 -38.63 -52.94
C SER A 5 23.02 -37.59 -52.08
N ASN A 6 21.90 -37.99 -51.47
CA ASN A 6 21.07 -37.10 -50.63
C ASN A 6 21.66 -36.85 -49.24
N GLU A 7 22.40 -37.83 -48.68
CA GLU A 7 23.15 -37.61 -47.42
C GLU A 7 24.36 -36.68 -47.59
N LYS A 8 25.09 -36.80 -48.71
CA LYS A 8 26.21 -35.90 -49.03
C LYS A 8 25.77 -34.44 -49.29
N ILE A 9 24.55 -34.24 -49.81
CA ILE A 9 23.99 -32.91 -50.03
C ILE A 9 23.48 -32.30 -48.71
N LYS A 10 22.85 -33.08 -47.83
CA LYS A 10 22.42 -32.64 -46.49
C LYS A 10 23.62 -32.30 -45.58
N THR A 11 24.69 -33.11 -45.59
CA THR A 11 25.91 -32.85 -44.82
C THR A 11 26.67 -31.65 -45.35
N LYS A 12 26.75 -31.44 -46.66
CA LYS A 12 27.38 -30.24 -47.26
C LYS A 12 26.58 -28.95 -46.95
N ARG A 13 25.25 -29.00 -46.94
CA ARG A 13 24.40 -27.85 -46.50
C ARG A 13 24.56 -27.54 -45.02
N SER A 14 24.56 -28.56 -44.15
CA SER A 14 24.81 -28.40 -42.72
C SER A 14 26.21 -27.87 -42.43
N PHE A 15 27.22 -28.33 -43.16
CA PHE A 15 28.60 -27.87 -42.99
C PHE A 15 28.77 -26.41 -43.48
N LYS A 16 28.17 -26.05 -44.62
CA LYS A 16 28.16 -24.66 -45.09
C LYS A 16 27.42 -23.72 -44.11
N GLN A 17 26.31 -24.12 -43.56
CA GLN A 17 25.58 -23.34 -42.56
C GLN A 17 26.34 -23.23 -41.23
N LYS A 18 27.01 -24.30 -40.79
CA LYS A 18 27.90 -24.25 -39.61
C LYS A 18 29.15 -23.41 -39.86
N ALA A 19 29.76 -23.52 -41.07
CA ALA A 19 30.89 -22.70 -41.44
C ALA A 19 30.53 -21.23 -41.60
N ILE A 20 29.39 -20.89 -42.18
CA ILE A 20 28.88 -19.51 -42.25
C ILE A 20 28.58 -18.96 -40.83
N ARG A 21 27.96 -19.75 -39.93
CA ARG A 21 27.74 -19.37 -38.54
C ARG A 21 29.07 -19.19 -37.77
N PHE A 22 30.07 -20.06 -38.02
CA PHE A 22 31.37 -19.94 -37.41
C PHE A 22 32.11 -18.69 -37.92
N VAL A 23 32.08 -18.42 -39.23
CA VAL A 23 32.63 -17.23 -39.83
C VAL A 23 31.92 -15.98 -39.35
N CYS A 24 30.57 -15.97 -39.26
CA CYS A 24 29.86 -14.84 -38.69
C CYS A 24 30.17 -14.61 -37.19
N ASN A 25 30.27 -15.66 -36.39
CA ASN A 25 30.66 -15.54 -35.00
C ASN A 25 32.11 -15.11 -34.83
N ALA A 26 33.03 -15.64 -35.68
CA ALA A 26 34.45 -15.21 -35.69
C ALA A 26 34.61 -13.78 -36.20
N THR A 27 33.80 -13.36 -37.19
CA THR A 27 33.84 -11.97 -37.70
C THR A 27 33.28 -10.97 -36.64
N ILE A 28 32.23 -11.35 -35.91
CA ILE A 28 31.72 -10.56 -34.81
C ILE A 28 32.75 -10.48 -33.68
N SER A 29 33.39 -11.59 -33.33
CA SER A 29 34.45 -11.60 -32.32
C SER A 29 35.70 -10.82 -32.78
N MET A 30 36.07 -10.94 -34.03
CA MET A 30 37.19 -10.17 -34.62
C MET A 30 36.82 -8.68 -34.79
N PHE A 31 35.58 -8.36 -35.15
CA PHE A 31 35.13 -6.97 -35.25
C PHE A 31 35.05 -6.30 -33.86
N LEU A 32 34.56 -6.99 -32.86
CA LEU A 32 34.59 -6.51 -31.47
C LEU A 32 36.00 -6.38 -30.92
N LEU A 33 36.93 -7.27 -31.33
CA LEU A 33 38.35 -7.20 -30.98
C LEU A 33 39.12 -6.12 -31.78
N SER A 34 38.76 -5.89 -33.04
CA SER A 34 39.37 -4.84 -33.87
C SER A 34 38.92 -3.43 -33.47
N GLU A 35 37.65 -3.27 -33.06
CA GLU A 35 37.18 -2.00 -32.49
C GLU A 35 37.85 -1.67 -31.14
N ALA A 36 38.13 -2.69 -30.31
CA ALA A 36 38.89 -2.54 -29.09
C ALA A 36 40.36 -2.13 -29.36
N ALA A 37 40.94 -2.59 -30.50
CA ALA A 37 42.27 -2.23 -30.94
C ALA A 37 42.33 -0.82 -31.58
N LEU A 38 41.28 -0.41 -32.32
CA LEU A 38 41.17 0.91 -32.96
C LEU A 38 40.96 2.08 -31.96
N LEU A 39 40.41 1.80 -30.78
CA LEU A 39 40.19 2.81 -29.74
C LEU A 39 41.38 3.00 -28.79
N GLY A 40 42.52 2.37 -29.03
CA GLY A 40 43.78 2.59 -28.28
C GLY A 40 43.74 2.19 -26.81
N ALA A 41 42.76 1.36 -26.42
CA ALA A 41 42.51 1.01 -25.01
C ALA A 41 42.20 -0.49 -24.87
N GLY A 42 43.18 -1.35 -25.13
CA GLY A 42 43.05 -2.80 -25.14
C GLY A 42 42.50 -3.45 -23.83
N VAL A 43 42.60 -2.76 -22.72
CA VAL A 43 42.09 -3.22 -21.41
C VAL A 43 40.77 -2.53 -21.05
N TYR A 44 40.63 -1.23 -21.35
CA TYR A 44 39.45 -0.44 -21.02
C TYR A 44 38.22 -0.78 -21.91
N GLY A 45 38.43 -0.94 -23.21
CA GLY A 45 37.37 -1.27 -24.16
C GLY A 45 36.79 -2.68 -23.96
N GLY A 46 37.65 -3.67 -23.69
CA GLY A 46 37.23 -5.05 -23.38
C GLY A 46 36.42 -5.12 -22.10
N ASN A 47 36.83 -4.48 -21.05
CA ASN A 47 36.12 -4.39 -19.78
C ASN A 47 34.78 -3.66 -19.91
N PHE A 48 34.70 -2.61 -20.73
CA PHE A 48 33.49 -1.87 -21.00
C PHE A 48 32.43 -2.75 -21.70
N ILE A 49 32.84 -3.49 -22.73
CA ILE A 49 31.94 -4.42 -23.46
C ILE A 49 31.50 -5.56 -22.54
N LEU A 50 32.43 -6.21 -21.83
CA LEU A 50 32.12 -7.30 -20.90
C LEU A 50 31.16 -6.88 -19.77
N LYS A 51 31.38 -5.69 -19.21
CA LYS A 51 30.51 -5.11 -18.19
C LYS A 51 29.07 -4.88 -18.70
N ASN A 52 28.91 -4.48 -19.95
CA ASN A 52 27.60 -4.27 -20.55
C ASN A 52 26.93 -5.58 -20.98
N LEU A 53 27.69 -6.55 -21.47
CA LEU A 53 27.21 -7.88 -21.77
C LEU A 53 26.72 -8.64 -20.50
N SER A 54 27.43 -8.48 -19.39
CA SER A 54 27.01 -9.09 -18.11
C SER A 54 25.70 -8.50 -17.55
N LYS A 55 25.37 -7.26 -17.92
CA LYS A 55 24.11 -6.58 -17.55
C LYS A 55 22.96 -6.91 -18.51
N ALA A 56 23.21 -7.52 -19.64
CA ALA A 56 22.20 -7.88 -20.64
C ALA A 56 21.40 -9.09 -20.18
N ARG A 57 20.33 -8.86 -19.41
CA ARG A 57 19.42 -9.93 -18.97
C ARG A 57 18.62 -10.48 -20.14
N SER A 58 18.49 -11.80 -20.20
CA SER A 58 17.59 -12.47 -21.18
C SER A 58 16.12 -12.10 -20.90
N VAL A 59 15.34 -11.96 -21.96
CA VAL A 59 13.89 -11.76 -21.90
C VAL A 59 13.19 -13.10 -21.71
N ASN A 60 12.23 -13.21 -20.82
CA ASN A 60 11.41 -14.40 -20.66
C ASN A 60 10.08 -14.29 -21.45
N VAL A 61 9.32 -15.40 -21.50
CA VAL A 61 8.07 -15.46 -22.28
C VAL A 61 7.04 -14.46 -21.75
N SER A 62 6.87 -14.38 -20.44
CA SER A 62 5.90 -13.48 -19.83
C SER A 62 6.24 -12.01 -20.06
N GLU A 63 7.51 -11.63 -19.98
CA GLU A 63 7.93 -10.28 -20.35
C GLU A 63 7.61 -9.91 -21.79
N LEU A 64 7.61 -10.90 -22.69
CA LEU A 64 7.28 -10.69 -24.10
C LEU A 64 5.77 -10.52 -24.31
N THR A 65 4.95 -11.28 -23.60
CA THR A 65 3.49 -11.36 -23.80
C THR A 65 2.68 -10.47 -22.85
N GLN A 66 3.27 -10.04 -21.72
CA GLN A 66 2.59 -9.21 -20.72
C GLN A 66 2.15 -7.85 -21.30
N ASN A 67 1.01 -7.35 -20.81
CA ASN A 67 0.55 -5.99 -21.11
C ASN A 67 1.64 -4.95 -20.74
N PRO A 68 1.90 -3.93 -21.58
CA PRO A 68 2.88 -2.89 -21.28
C PRO A 68 2.48 -1.98 -20.13
N ASN A 69 1.22 -1.98 -19.72
CA ASN A 69 0.72 -1.18 -18.62
C ASN A 69 0.61 -2.00 -17.34
N SER A 70 0.88 -1.35 -16.21
CA SER A 70 0.48 -1.89 -14.91
C SER A 70 -1.02 -1.76 -14.75
N GLU A 71 -1.65 -2.80 -14.24
CA GLU A 71 -3.10 -2.89 -14.08
C GLU A 71 -3.45 -3.43 -12.70
N ILE A 72 -4.45 -2.83 -12.08
CA ILE A 72 -5.00 -3.26 -10.79
C ILE A 72 -6.46 -3.64 -11.00
N TYR A 73 -6.79 -4.84 -10.60
CA TYR A 73 -8.13 -5.41 -10.67
C TYR A 73 -8.76 -5.52 -9.29
N ALA A 74 -10.08 -5.46 -9.24
CA ALA A 74 -10.86 -5.78 -8.06
C ALA A 74 -10.67 -7.24 -7.62
N SER A 75 -11.28 -7.64 -6.53
CA SER A 75 -11.16 -8.98 -5.93
C SER A 75 -11.68 -10.12 -6.82
N ASP A 76 -12.49 -9.82 -7.83
CA ASP A 76 -12.97 -10.76 -8.85
C ASP A 76 -11.91 -11.11 -9.91
N GLY A 77 -10.79 -10.38 -9.94
CA GLY A 77 -9.71 -10.53 -10.90
C GLY A 77 -10.06 -10.11 -12.35
N LYS A 78 -11.21 -9.47 -12.55
CA LYS A 78 -11.76 -9.11 -13.87
C LYS A 78 -12.05 -7.63 -14.00
N THR A 79 -12.62 -7.01 -12.98
CA THR A 79 -12.96 -5.58 -12.98
C THR A 79 -11.71 -4.76 -12.83
N LEU A 80 -11.27 -4.08 -13.90
CA LEU A 80 -10.13 -3.16 -13.87
C LEU A 80 -10.51 -1.93 -13.06
N ILE A 81 -9.71 -1.60 -12.04
CA ILE A 81 -9.95 -0.44 -11.16
C ILE A 81 -8.89 0.65 -11.30
N TRP A 82 -7.71 0.33 -11.83
CA TRP A 82 -6.65 1.29 -12.06
C TRP A 82 -5.62 0.78 -13.07
N THR A 83 -5.02 1.71 -13.80
CA THR A 83 -3.86 1.46 -14.68
C THR A 83 -2.94 2.69 -14.68
N ASN A 84 -1.63 2.48 -14.89
CA ASN A 84 -0.65 3.56 -15.04
C ASN A 84 -0.69 4.23 -16.42
N SER A 85 -1.63 3.87 -17.27
CA SER A 85 -1.82 4.47 -18.60
C SER A 85 -3.13 5.23 -18.67
N LYS A 86 -3.12 6.37 -19.37
CA LYS A 86 -4.32 7.13 -19.69
C LYS A 86 -5.30 6.32 -20.55
N TYR A 87 -4.80 5.32 -21.28
CA TYR A 87 -5.60 4.53 -22.22
C TYR A 87 -5.45 3.05 -21.96
N GLN A 88 -6.56 2.32 -22.02
CA GLN A 88 -6.55 0.87 -21.96
C GLN A 88 -5.79 0.30 -23.15
N HIS A 89 -4.87 -0.62 -22.87
CA HIS A 89 -4.15 -1.34 -23.92
C HIS A 89 -5.12 -2.26 -24.69
N ARG A 90 -5.13 -2.13 -26.02
CA ARG A 90 -5.92 -2.96 -26.93
C ARG A 90 -4.99 -3.95 -27.61
N HIS A 91 -5.00 -5.19 -27.13
CA HIS A 91 -4.12 -6.24 -27.66
C HIS A 91 -4.44 -6.51 -29.13
N LEU A 92 -3.40 -6.71 -29.95
CA LEU A 92 -3.48 -7.12 -31.34
C LEU A 92 -2.76 -8.47 -31.50
N SER A 93 -3.50 -9.55 -31.76
CA SER A 93 -2.88 -10.81 -32.09
C SER A 93 -2.29 -10.76 -33.50
N LEU A 94 -1.22 -11.52 -33.74
CA LEU A 94 -0.65 -11.59 -35.08
C LEU A 94 -1.62 -12.28 -36.09
N SER A 95 -2.50 -13.17 -35.62
CA SER A 95 -3.54 -13.79 -36.40
C SER A 95 -4.60 -12.83 -36.92
N ASP A 96 -4.84 -11.75 -36.17
CA ASP A 96 -5.82 -10.70 -36.49
C ASP A 96 -5.19 -9.51 -37.23
N THR A 97 -3.87 -9.55 -37.44
CA THR A 97 -3.12 -8.47 -38.10
C THR A 97 -3.16 -8.67 -39.63
N PRO A 98 -3.62 -7.64 -40.39
CA PRO A 98 -3.53 -7.67 -41.85
C PRO A 98 -2.10 -7.81 -42.35
N GLU A 99 -1.88 -8.60 -43.37
CA GLU A 99 -0.55 -8.80 -43.96
C GLU A 99 0.01 -7.48 -44.51
N VAL A 100 -0.82 -6.64 -45.07
CA VAL A 100 -0.43 -5.29 -45.57
C VAL A 100 0.13 -4.40 -44.46
N LEU A 101 -0.38 -4.46 -43.23
CA LEU A 101 0.20 -3.74 -42.11
C LEU A 101 1.60 -4.24 -41.76
N ILE A 102 1.79 -5.57 -41.77
CA ILE A 102 3.11 -6.19 -41.53
C ILE A 102 4.11 -5.77 -42.60
N ASP A 103 3.66 -5.75 -43.86
CA ASP A 103 4.48 -5.38 -45.01
C ASP A 103 4.88 -3.88 -44.98
N LEU A 104 3.96 -2.99 -44.67
CA LEU A 104 4.23 -1.56 -44.45
C LEU A 104 5.27 -1.35 -43.34
N LEU A 105 5.09 -2.06 -42.25
CA LEU A 105 5.98 -1.98 -41.08
C LEU A 105 7.38 -2.49 -41.39
N THR A 106 7.47 -3.73 -41.94
CA THR A 106 8.78 -4.35 -42.19
C THR A 106 9.52 -3.63 -43.31
N SER A 107 8.85 -3.21 -44.40
CA SER A 107 9.47 -2.44 -45.46
C SER A 107 10.06 -1.08 -45.00
N THR A 108 9.48 -0.51 -43.95
CA THR A 108 9.91 0.80 -43.44
C THR A 108 10.95 0.70 -42.33
N GLU A 109 10.76 -0.18 -41.37
CA GLU A 109 11.57 -0.23 -40.15
C GLU A 109 12.68 -1.29 -40.23
N ASP A 110 12.43 -2.43 -40.92
CA ASP A 110 13.39 -3.56 -40.93
C ASP A 110 13.09 -4.52 -42.11
N LYS A 111 13.51 -4.14 -43.31
CA LYS A 111 13.24 -4.93 -44.54
C LYS A 111 13.76 -6.37 -44.49
N ASP A 112 14.79 -6.62 -43.68
CA ASP A 112 15.38 -7.95 -43.49
C ASP A 112 14.87 -8.65 -42.22
N PHE A 113 13.80 -8.16 -41.61
CA PHE A 113 13.27 -8.66 -40.34
C PHE A 113 13.15 -10.18 -40.30
N TRP A 114 12.58 -10.77 -41.32
CA TRP A 114 12.37 -12.22 -41.39
C TRP A 114 13.66 -13.06 -41.54
N LYS A 115 14.79 -12.42 -41.91
CA LYS A 115 16.07 -13.06 -42.20
C LYS A 115 17.16 -12.76 -41.19
N ASN A 116 17.14 -11.58 -40.55
CA ASN A 116 18.21 -11.14 -39.66
C ASN A 116 18.19 -11.89 -38.31
N ASP A 117 19.32 -11.88 -37.59
CA ASP A 117 19.47 -12.48 -36.26
C ASP A 117 19.13 -11.47 -35.10
N GLY A 118 18.25 -10.50 -35.36
CA GLY A 118 17.81 -9.50 -34.39
C GLY A 118 18.62 -8.23 -34.37
N TYR A 119 19.69 -8.12 -35.16
CA TYR A 119 20.50 -6.92 -35.29
C TYR A 119 20.89 -6.63 -36.75
N SER A 120 21.30 -5.38 -36.99
CA SER A 120 21.80 -4.92 -38.28
C SER A 120 23.27 -4.49 -38.16
N VAL A 121 24.15 -5.06 -38.97
CA VAL A 121 25.59 -4.68 -38.96
C VAL A 121 25.76 -3.25 -39.43
N THR A 122 25.04 -2.83 -40.47
CA THR A 122 25.05 -1.45 -40.97
C THR A 122 24.45 -0.47 -39.96
N GLY A 123 23.38 -0.86 -39.28
CA GLY A 123 22.78 -0.07 -38.20
C GLY A 123 23.72 0.10 -37.00
N PHE A 124 24.52 -0.91 -36.70
CA PHE A 124 25.53 -0.83 -35.65
C PHE A 124 26.67 0.16 -36.03
N ALA A 125 27.18 0.08 -37.26
CA ALA A 125 28.19 1.01 -37.76
C ALA A 125 27.67 2.48 -37.77
N HIS A 126 26.43 2.70 -38.14
CA HIS A 126 25.80 4.04 -38.05
C HIS A 126 25.70 4.54 -36.61
N ALA A 127 25.32 3.67 -35.64
CA ALA A 127 25.25 4.05 -34.23
C ALA A 127 26.62 4.45 -33.67
N LEU A 128 27.70 3.76 -34.04
CA LEU A 128 29.07 4.10 -33.63
C LEU A 128 29.55 5.42 -34.23
N SER A 129 29.15 5.75 -35.46
CA SER A 129 29.48 7.01 -36.14
C SER A 129 28.57 8.18 -35.75
N GLY A 130 27.65 8.01 -34.78
CA GLY A 130 26.69 9.03 -34.34
C GLY A 130 25.56 9.31 -35.31
N LYS A 131 25.43 8.53 -36.38
CA LYS A 131 24.32 8.60 -37.34
C LYS A 131 23.08 7.90 -36.78
N ARG A 132 21.91 8.48 -36.96
CA ARG A 132 20.62 7.85 -36.58
C ARG A 132 20.10 6.93 -37.68
N GLY A 133 19.40 5.85 -37.32
CA GLY A 133 18.75 4.90 -38.21
C GLY A 133 19.43 3.52 -38.24
N GLY A 134 18.73 2.50 -38.78
CA GLY A 134 19.23 1.14 -38.97
C GLY A 134 19.09 0.19 -37.75
N SER A 135 18.30 0.54 -36.76
CA SER A 135 17.90 -0.42 -35.71
C SER A 135 16.84 -1.36 -36.23
N THR A 136 16.97 -2.66 -35.98
CA THR A 136 15.94 -3.66 -36.33
C THR A 136 14.68 -3.54 -35.47
N ILE A 137 13.56 -4.14 -35.91
CA ILE A 137 12.33 -4.27 -35.11
C ILE A 137 12.64 -4.93 -33.75
N THR A 138 13.48 -5.98 -33.74
CA THR A 138 13.89 -6.65 -32.50
C THR A 138 14.64 -5.72 -31.55
N GLN A 139 15.55 -4.90 -32.06
CA GLN A 139 16.28 -3.90 -31.25
C GLN A 139 15.36 -2.81 -30.71
N GLN A 140 14.39 -2.34 -31.51
CA GLN A 140 13.40 -1.38 -31.08
C GLN A 140 12.49 -1.94 -29.98
N LEU A 141 12.06 -3.22 -30.12
CA LEU A 141 11.32 -3.91 -29.06
C LEU A 141 12.10 -3.96 -27.74
N VAL A 142 13.36 -4.39 -27.79
CA VAL A 142 14.24 -4.43 -26.61
C VAL A 142 14.40 -3.05 -25.99
N LYS A 143 14.58 -2.02 -26.81
CA LYS A 143 14.67 -0.63 -26.32
C LYS A 143 13.40 -0.24 -25.55
N ASN A 144 12.22 -0.50 -26.08
CA ASN A 144 10.95 -0.17 -25.44
C ASN A 144 10.73 -0.99 -24.14
N MET A 145 11.11 -2.26 -24.13
CA MET A 145 10.93 -3.12 -22.95
C MET A 145 11.91 -2.84 -21.82
N ARG A 146 13.13 -2.33 -22.10
CA ARG A 146 14.23 -2.34 -21.14
C ARG A 146 14.82 -0.96 -20.81
N PHE A 147 14.70 0.00 -21.70
CA PHE A 147 15.51 1.21 -21.64
C PHE A 147 14.74 2.52 -21.65
N VAL A 148 13.45 2.50 -21.92
CA VAL A 148 12.59 3.70 -21.82
C VAL A 148 12.57 4.18 -20.37
N GLY A 149 12.79 5.47 -20.14
CA GLY A 149 12.81 6.09 -18.82
C GLY A 149 14.07 5.83 -17.98
N LYS A 150 15.07 5.07 -18.47
CA LYS A 150 16.30 4.80 -17.73
C LYS A 150 17.42 5.77 -18.09
N ASN A 151 18.12 6.25 -17.07
CA ASN A 151 19.32 7.07 -17.24
C ASN A 151 20.53 6.17 -17.54
N ILE A 152 20.74 5.88 -18.81
CA ILE A 152 21.87 5.06 -19.33
C ILE A 152 22.44 5.74 -20.57
N SER A 153 23.77 5.71 -20.72
CA SER A 153 24.43 6.30 -21.90
C SER A 153 23.98 5.59 -23.19
N ASP A 154 23.86 6.32 -24.30
CA ASP A 154 23.47 5.73 -25.59
C ASP A 154 24.37 4.58 -26.04
N LYS A 155 25.66 4.66 -25.75
CA LYS A 155 26.63 3.59 -26.09
C LYS A 155 26.40 2.34 -25.24
N ASP A 156 26.28 2.49 -23.92
CA ASP A 156 25.99 1.37 -23.02
C ASP A 156 24.65 0.69 -23.38
N ARG A 157 23.62 1.50 -23.59
CA ARG A 157 22.31 1.06 -24.01
C ARG A 157 22.37 0.25 -25.30
N LYS A 158 23.08 0.74 -26.32
CA LYS A 158 23.13 0.10 -27.64
C LYS A 158 23.82 -1.26 -27.60
N ILE A 159 24.87 -1.42 -26.82
CA ILE A 159 25.56 -2.71 -26.64
C ILE A 159 24.61 -3.73 -25.95
N GLN A 160 23.96 -3.31 -24.87
CA GLN A 160 23.00 -4.18 -24.17
C GLN A 160 21.79 -4.52 -25.06
N GLU A 161 21.26 -3.56 -25.79
CA GLU A 161 20.15 -3.71 -26.74
C GLU A 161 20.45 -4.80 -27.79
N ILE A 162 21.63 -4.75 -28.41
CA ILE A 162 22.06 -5.73 -29.41
C ILE A 162 22.21 -7.12 -28.79
N ALA A 163 22.87 -7.23 -27.64
CA ALA A 163 23.07 -8.50 -26.96
C ALA A 163 21.71 -9.17 -26.59
N ILE A 164 20.77 -8.38 -26.09
CA ILE A 164 19.43 -8.86 -25.74
C ILE A 164 18.65 -9.23 -27.01
N ALA A 165 18.73 -8.45 -28.09
CA ALA A 165 18.06 -8.71 -29.36
C ALA A 165 18.52 -10.02 -30.00
N ILE A 166 19.81 -10.30 -29.98
CA ILE A 166 20.39 -11.58 -30.44
C ILE A 166 19.83 -12.76 -29.61
N ASN A 167 19.82 -12.62 -28.29
CA ASN A 167 19.28 -13.64 -27.39
C ASN A 167 17.79 -13.84 -27.63
N LEU A 168 17.03 -12.77 -27.83
CA LEU A 168 15.60 -12.79 -28.10
C LEU A 168 15.31 -13.59 -29.39
N THR A 169 16.01 -13.29 -30.48
CA THR A 169 15.84 -13.97 -31.78
C THR A 169 16.24 -15.43 -31.73
N LYS A 170 17.14 -15.85 -30.84
CA LYS A 170 17.49 -17.27 -30.62
C LYS A 170 16.42 -18.06 -29.87
N ARG A 171 15.67 -17.39 -28.98
CA ARG A 171 14.71 -18.04 -28.07
C ARG A 171 13.28 -17.97 -28.56
N PHE A 172 12.92 -16.97 -29.33
CA PHE A 172 11.57 -16.75 -29.81
C PHE A 172 11.50 -16.69 -31.32
N SER A 173 10.40 -17.14 -31.87
CA SER A 173 10.14 -17.05 -33.31
C SER A 173 9.96 -15.58 -33.73
N LYS A 174 10.25 -15.28 -34.99
CA LYS A 174 9.99 -13.94 -35.55
C LYS A 174 8.53 -13.52 -35.42
N LYS A 175 7.58 -14.44 -35.47
CA LYS A 175 6.15 -14.18 -35.26
C LYS A 175 5.88 -13.70 -33.83
N GLN A 176 6.44 -14.37 -32.83
CA GLN A 176 6.29 -13.95 -31.43
C GLN A 176 6.94 -12.58 -31.17
N ILE A 177 8.10 -12.33 -31.76
CA ILE A 177 8.79 -11.03 -31.65
C ILE A 177 7.96 -9.92 -32.30
N LEU A 178 7.38 -10.19 -33.47
CA LEU A 178 6.54 -9.22 -34.18
C LEU A 178 5.26 -8.91 -33.41
N GLU A 179 4.57 -9.92 -32.88
CA GLU A 179 3.37 -9.73 -32.05
C GLU A 179 3.68 -8.90 -30.81
N ALA A 180 4.78 -9.19 -30.13
CA ALA A 180 5.24 -8.39 -29.00
C ALA A 180 5.54 -6.94 -29.40
N TYR A 181 6.16 -6.72 -30.56
CA TYR A 181 6.43 -5.39 -31.07
C TYR A 181 5.14 -4.61 -31.35
N LEU A 182 4.17 -5.22 -32.04
CA LEU A 182 2.88 -4.63 -32.33
C LEU A 182 2.13 -4.16 -31.08
N ASN A 183 2.38 -4.82 -29.93
CA ASN A 183 1.69 -4.53 -28.66
C ASN A 183 2.49 -3.65 -27.68
N LYS A 184 3.84 -3.58 -27.79
CA LYS A 184 4.67 -2.92 -26.80
C LYS A 184 5.33 -1.62 -27.27
N ILE A 185 5.19 -1.27 -28.55
CA ILE A 185 5.74 -0.02 -29.05
C ILE A 185 4.93 1.17 -28.55
N GLY A 186 5.61 2.21 -28.05
CA GLY A 186 4.97 3.42 -27.55
C GLY A 186 4.53 4.35 -28.66
N PHE A 187 3.37 4.96 -28.46
CA PHE A 187 2.76 5.98 -29.30
C PHE A 187 2.48 7.26 -28.48
N LEU A 188 1.42 7.97 -28.81
CA LEU A 188 1.01 9.22 -28.18
C LEU A 188 0.54 9.03 -26.74
N GLU A 189 0.78 10.06 -25.90
CA GLU A 189 0.20 10.19 -24.56
C GLU A 189 0.37 8.93 -23.70
N SER A 190 1.55 8.29 -23.77
CA SER A 190 1.87 7.04 -23.05
C SER A 190 1.00 5.85 -23.45
N SER A 191 0.37 5.88 -24.65
CA SER A 191 -0.32 4.72 -25.21
C SER A 191 0.68 3.74 -25.84
N TYR A 192 0.35 2.44 -25.77
CA TYR A 192 1.16 1.36 -26.30
C TYR A 192 0.35 0.47 -27.24
N GLY A 193 1.00 0.02 -28.32
CA GLY A 193 0.46 -0.91 -29.30
C GLY A 193 -0.28 -0.26 -30.46
N PHE A 194 -0.18 -0.93 -31.61
CA PHE A 194 -0.77 -0.47 -32.88
C PHE A 194 -2.30 -0.37 -32.82
N ASN A 195 -2.96 -1.35 -32.20
CA ASN A 195 -4.41 -1.35 -32.12
C ASN A 195 -4.92 -0.23 -31.19
N THR A 196 -4.20 0.06 -30.11
CA THR A 196 -4.50 1.22 -29.28
C THR A 196 -4.35 2.52 -30.06
N ALA A 197 -3.26 2.68 -30.83
CA ALA A 197 -3.04 3.86 -31.64
C ALA A 197 -4.12 4.01 -32.73
N MET A 198 -4.50 2.92 -33.39
CA MET A 198 -5.57 2.90 -34.39
C MET A 198 -6.91 3.35 -33.78
N TYR A 199 -7.23 2.81 -32.61
CA TYR A 199 -8.46 3.18 -31.93
C TYR A 199 -8.47 4.66 -31.53
N LEU A 200 -7.38 5.15 -30.95
CA LEU A 200 -7.27 6.55 -30.53
C LEU A 200 -7.35 7.53 -31.71
N LEU A 201 -6.81 7.18 -32.87
CA LEU A 201 -6.79 8.04 -34.02
C LEU A 201 -8.07 7.95 -34.86
N TYR A 202 -8.59 6.75 -35.04
CA TYR A 202 -9.63 6.47 -36.05
C TYR A 202 -10.91 5.84 -35.48
N GLY A 203 -10.94 5.50 -34.18
CA GLY A 203 -12.13 4.96 -33.52
C GLY A 203 -12.47 3.51 -33.88
N LYS A 204 -11.51 2.76 -34.44
CA LYS A 204 -11.71 1.35 -34.83
C LYS A 204 -10.55 0.46 -34.40
N ASP A 205 -10.84 -0.82 -34.21
CA ASP A 205 -9.82 -1.85 -34.03
C ASP A 205 -9.27 -2.34 -35.36
N ILE A 206 -8.03 -2.82 -35.37
CA ILE A 206 -7.41 -3.48 -36.51
C ILE A 206 -8.00 -4.89 -36.64
N LYS A 207 -8.47 -5.25 -37.82
CA LYS A 207 -8.99 -6.58 -38.15
C LYS A 207 -8.33 -7.11 -39.41
N LYS A 208 -8.14 -8.44 -39.45
CA LYS A 208 -7.42 -9.14 -40.50
C LYS A 208 -7.93 -8.83 -41.91
N ASP A 209 -9.25 -8.72 -42.07
CA ASP A 209 -9.91 -8.56 -43.37
C ASP A 209 -10.04 -7.08 -43.81
N GLU A 210 -9.57 -6.12 -42.98
CA GLU A 210 -9.59 -4.69 -43.30
C GLU A 210 -8.35 -4.34 -44.14
N THR A 211 -8.51 -4.30 -45.45
CA THR A 211 -7.43 -4.04 -46.42
C THR A 211 -7.82 -3.07 -47.53
N SER A 212 -8.81 -2.21 -47.29
CA SER A 212 -9.19 -1.11 -48.20
C SER A 212 -8.05 -0.12 -48.37
N ASP A 213 -8.09 0.69 -49.41
CA ASP A 213 -7.13 1.78 -49.63
C ASP A 213 -7.09 2.75 -48.45
N LEU A 214 -8.23 2.99 -47.79
CA LEU A 214 -8.31 3.79 -46.55
C LEU A 214 -7.59 3.11 -45.40
N ASP A 215 -7.77 1.79 -45.20
CA ASP A 215 -7.07 1.07 -44.17
C ASP A 215 -5.55 1.10 -44.40
N ILE A 216 -5.10 0.90 -45.64
CA ILE A 216 -3.69 0.99 -46.03
C ILE A 216 -3.12 2.38 -45.72
N ALA A 217 -3.86 3.45 -46.01
CA ALA A 217 -3.44 4.82 -45.71
C ALA A 217 -3.34 5.07 -44.20
N GLN A 218 -4.30 4.58 -43.44
CA GLN A 218 -4.31 4.70 -41.97
C GLN A 218 -3.21 3.88 -41.32
N TYR A 219 -2.97 2.64 -41.76
CA TYR A 219 -1.85 1.82 -41.29
C TYR A 219 -0.50 2.46 -41.61
N ALA A 220 -0.33 2.99 -42.82
CA ALA A 220 0.90 3.71 -43.19
C ALA A 220 1.13 4.96 -42.33
N THR A 221 0.05 5.63 -41.91
CA THR A 221 0.13 6.77 -40.99
C THR A 221 0.66 6.32 -39.63
N ILE A 222 0.10 5.26 -39.05
CA ILE A 222 0.56 4.73 -37.75
C ILE A 222 2.00 4.24 -37.82
N VAL A 223 2.38 3.49 -38.86
CA VAL A 223 3.77 3.07 -39.10
C VAL A 223 4.69 4.29 -39.21
N GLY A 224 4.24 5.34 -39.89
CA GLY A 224 4.98 6.59 -39.99
C GLY A 224 5.28 7.27 -38.65
N MET A 225 4.37 7.17 -37.69
CA MET A 225 4.52 7.74 -36.36
C MET A 225 5.61 7.07 -35.53
N LEU A 226 6.03 5.84 -35.81
CA LEU A 226 7.04 5.11 -35.02
C LEU A 226 8.36 5.86 -34.89
N GLN A 227 8.75 6.63 -35.90
CA GLN A 227 10.00 7.39 -35.87
C GLN A 227 9.95 8.55 -34.84
N ASN A 228 8.82 9.24 -34.75
CA ASN A 228 8.57 10.33 -33.80
C ASN A 228 7.06 10.55 -33.69
N PRO A 229 6.39 9.93 -32.68
CA PRO A 229 4.94 9.99 -32.55
C PRO A 229 4.38 11.42 -32.45
N THR A 230 5.08 12.33 -31.80
CA THR A 230 4.66 13.73 -31.67
C THR A 230 4.77 14.48 -32.98
N MET A 231 5.93 14.40 -33.64
CA MET A 231 6.19 15.14 -34.88
C MET A 231 5.34 14.66 -36.05
N PHE A 232 5.01 13.37 -36.09
CA PHE A 232 4.22 12.78 -37.16
C PHE A 232 2.76 12.49 -36.73
N ASN A 233 2.30 13.15 -35.66
CA ASN A 233 0.90 13.12 -35.26
C ASN A 233 0.03 13.80 -36.32
N PRO A 234 -0.94 13.10 -36.96
CA PRO A 234 -1.77 13.67 -38.00
C PRO A 234 -2.65 14.83 -37.52
N ARG A 235 -3.00 14.87 -36.24
CA ARG A 235 -3.79 15.97 -35.65
C ARG A 235 -2.96 17.24 -35.44
N LEU A 236 -1.72 17.09 -34.99
CA LEU A 236 -0.85 18.21 -34.62
C LEU A 236 -0.04 18.73 -35.81
N HIS A 237 0.40 17.82 -36.68
CA HIS A 237 1.28 18.12 -37.79
C HIS A 237 0.84 17.41 -39.10
N PRO A 238 -0.36 17.69 -39.64
CA PRO A 238 -0.94 16.94 -40.76
C PRO A 238 -0.03 16.85 -41.97
N LYS A 239 0.62 17.94 -42.36
CA LYS A 239 1.56 17.96 -43.52
C LYS A 239 2.79 17.10 -43.31
N ALA A 240 3.39 17.11 -42.11
CA ALA A 240 4.53 16.27 -41.80
C ALA A 240 4.13 14.81 -41.75
N SER A 241 2.97 14.51 -41.14
CA SER A 241 2.37 13.17 -41.09
C SER A 241 2.08 12.62 -42.48
N GLN A 242 1.45 13.43 -43.35
CA GLN A 242 1.17 13.04 -44.75
C GLN A 242 2.45 12.69 -45.53
N ASN A 243 3.49 13.54 -45.41
CA ASN A 243 4.78 13.28 -46.07
C ASN A 243 5.40 11.96 -45.57
N ARG A 244 5.36 11.72 -44.27
CA ARG A 244 5.91 10.51 -43.66
C ARG A 244 5.06 9.27 -44.05
N ARG A 245 3.73 9.36 -44.06
CA ARG A 245 2.85 8.29 -44.55
C ARG A 245 3.19 7.94 -46.01
N ASN A 246 3.34 8.94 -46.85
CA ASN A 246 3.63 8.71 -48.26
C ASN A 246 5.02 8.07 -48.46
N GLN A 247 5.97 8.34 -47.55
CA GLN A 247 7.23 7.62 -47.57
C GLN A 247 7.08 6.15 -47.16
N VAL A 248 6.26 5.85 -46.16
CA VAL A 248 5.96 4.45 -45.76
C VAL A 248 5.32 3.70 -46.92
N LEU A 249 4.34 4.28 -47.57
CA LEU A 249 3.68 3.71 -48.77
C LEU A 249 4.69 3.47 -49.89
N ARG A 250 5.59 4.42 -50.14
CA ARG A 250 6.64 4.27 -51.16
C ARG A 250 7.61 3.13 -50.80
N ASN A 251 8.04 3.05 -49.56
CA ASN A 251 8.93 1.96 -49.12
C ASN A 251 8.31 0.58 -49.36
N ALA A 252 7.01 0.43 -49.08
CA ALA A 252 6.31 -0.82 -49.31
C ALA A 252 6.16 -1.12 -50.82
N TYR A 253 5.85 -0.12 -51.62
CA TYR A 253 5.81 -0.28 -53.10
C TYR A 253 7.16 -0.65 -53.68
N GLU A 254 8.24 0.07 -53.33
CA GLU A 254 9.61 -0.23 -53.80
C GLU A 254 10.15 -1.59 -53.33
N ASN A 255 9.54 -2.21 -52.34
CA ASN A 255 9.85 -3.56 -51.86
C ASN A 255 8.84 -4.63 -52.36
N ASP A 256 8.03 -4.33 -53.36
CA ASP A 256 7.02 -5.23 -53.96
C ASP A 256 5.99 -5.75 -52.94
N LYS A 257 5.62 -4.96 -51.97
CA LYS A 257 4.70 -5.33 -50.87
C LYS A 257 3.28 -4.82 -51.04
N ILE A 258 3.12 -3.77 -51.80
CA ILE A 258 1.81 -3.27 -52.26
C ILE A 258 1.89 -2.99 -53.74
N SER A 259 0.78 -3.12 -54.46
CA SER A 259 0.70 -2.82 -55.88
C SER A 259 0.78 -1.28 -56.14
N GLU A 260 1.13 -0.91 -57.37
CA GLU A 260 1.11 0.50 -57.82
C GLU A 260 -0.27 1.09 -57.63
N GLN A 261 -1.33 0.34 -57.93
CA GLN A 261 -2.71 0.76 -57.74
C GLN A 261 -3.01 1.11 -56.28
N GLN A 262 -2.64 0.22 -55.31
CA GLN A 262 -2.80 0.48 -53.87
C GLN A 262 -1.98 1.67 -53.42
N TYR A 263 -0.73 1.77 -53.88
CA TYR A 263 0.16 2.91 -53.54
C TYR A 263 -0.45 4.27 -53.97
N GLU A 264 -0.87 4.38 -55.24
CA GLU A 264 -1.42 5.61 -55.75
C GLU A 264 -2.82 5.95 -55.18
N ALA A 265 -3.63 4.94 -54.86
CA ALA A 265 -4.94 5.12 -54.26
C ALA A 265 -4.81 5.58 -52.80
N ALA A 266 -4.02 4.88 -51.97
CA ALA A 266 -3.81 5.21 -50.54
C ALA A 266 -3.13 6.58 -50.39
N LYS A 267 -2.23 6.95 -51.29
CA LYS A 267 -1.51 8.22 -51.27
C LYS A 267 -2.45 9.43 -51.54
N LYS A 268 -3.51 9.24 -52.30
CA LYS A 268 -4.51 10.28 -52.61
C LYS A 268 -5.47 10.58 -51.48
N ILE A 269 -5.61 9.66 -50.51
CA ILE A 269 -6.52 9.84 -49.38
C ILE A 269 -6.02 10.99 -48.50
N PRO A 270 -6.88 11.94 -48.12
CA PRO A 270 -6.52 13.01 -47.19
C PRO A 270 -6.02 12.42 -45.86
N ILE A 271 -5.07 13.09 -45.20
CA ILE A 271 -4.51 12.59 -43.94
C ILE A 271 -5.52 12.63 -42.80
N GLU A 272 -6.50 13.51 -42.92
CA GLU A 272 -7.60 13.74 -41.98
C GLU A 272 -8.74 12.72 -42.11
N GLU A 273 -8.74 11.93 -43.20
CA GLU A 273 -9.85 11.01 -43.52
C GLU A 273 -10.07 9.96 -42.40
N GLY A 274 -11.23 9.99 -41.78
CA GLY A 274 -11.62 9.14 -40.67
C GLY A 274 -10.97 9.50 -39.34
N LEU A 275 -10.15 10.57 -39.30
CA LEU A 275 -9.46 10.99 -38.08
C LEU A 275 -10.46 11.52 -37.04
N LYS A 276 -10.41 11.02 -35.83
CA LYS A 276 -11.22 11.50 -34.70
C LYS A 276 -10.59 12.72 -34.05
N GLU A 277 -11.40 13.61 -33.50
CA GLU A 277 -10.92 14.78 -32.76
C GLU A 277 -10.08 14.37 -31.52
N GLN A 278 -9.21 15.27 -31.08
CA GLN A 278 -8.46 15.05 -29.86
C GLN A 278 -9.43 15.02 -28.67
N GLY A 279 -9.31 13.99 -27.84
CA GLY A 279 -10.18 13.83 -26.67
C GLY A 279 -11.56 13.23 -26.97
N TRP A 280 -11.88 12.86 -28.23
CA TRP A 280 -13.14 12.17 -28.57
C TRP A 280 -13.37 10.92 -27.74
N PHE A 281 -12.28 10.31 -27.32
CA PHE A 281 -12.23 9.16 -26.47
C PHE A 281 -11.69 9.56 -25.10
N THR A 282 -12.49 10.28 -24.35
CA THR A 282 -12.34 10.36 -22.90
C THR A 282 -12.88 9.08 -22.31
N GLN A 283 -12.14 7.99 -22.47
CA GLN A 283 -12.55 6.80 -21.78
C GLN A 283 -12.36 7.02 -20.29
N GLN A 284 -13.40 6.82 -19.64
CA GLN A 284 -13.69 6.17 -18.38
C GLN A 284 -12.76 4.97 -17.99
N VAL A 285 -11.49 4.97 -18.36
CA VAL A 285 -10.49 4.04 -17.80
C VAL A 285 -9.89 4.63 -16.52
N TYR A 286 -10.21 5.88 -16.20
CA TYR A 286 -10.27 6.23 -14.81
C TYR A 286 -11.57 5.68 -14.22
N VAL A 287 -11.65 4.35 -14.08
CA VAL A 287 -12.47 3.73 -13.04
C VAL A 287 -11.75 3.87 -11.70
N THR A 288 -11.13 5.01 -11.49
CA THR A 288 -11.14 5.66 -10.21
C THR A 288 -12.45 6.42 -10.21
N SER A 289 -13.56 5.68 -10.23
CA SER A 289 -14.80 6.26 -9.79
C SER A 289 -14.48 6.98 -8.49
N SER A 290 -15.02 8.17 -8.30
CA SER A 290 -14.95 8.88 -7.03
C SER A 290 -15.27 7.97 -5.82
N GLU A 291 -15.90 6.84 -6.08
CA GLU A 291 -16.34 5.81 -5.13
C GLU A 291 -15.21 4.91 -4.60
N HIS A 292 -14.07 4.77 -5.30
CA HIS A 292 -12.99 3.83 -4.92
C HIS A 292 -11.61 4.49 -4.78
N GLY A 293 -11.50 5.79 -5.04
CA GLY A 293 -10.21 6.47 -5.12
C GLY A 293 -9.34 6.32 -3.86
N SER A 294 -9.92 6.45 -2.68
CA SER A 294 -9.18 6.27 -1.43
C SER A 294 -8.68 4.83 -1.22
N TYR A 295 -9.45 3.83 -1.68
CA TYR A 295 -9.01 2.44 -1.62
C TYR A 295 -7.87 2.18 -2.61
N VAL A 296 -7.97 2.72 -3.82
CA VAL A 296 -6.90 2.63 -4.84
C VAL A 296 -5.63 3.32 -4.37
N ASP A 297 -5.71 4.52 -3.77
CA ASP A 297 -4.54 5.17 -3.15
C ASP A 297 -3.84 4.25 -2.14
N SER A 298 -4.61 3.57 -1.29
CA SER A 298 -4.06 2.63 -0.30
C SER A 298 -3.39 1.42 -0.96
N ILE A 299 -3.95 0.88 -2.07
CA ILE A 299 -3.29 -0.16 -2.88
C ILE A 299 -1.93 0.33 -3.39
N LEU A 300 -1.89 1.53 -4.01
CA LEU A 300 -0.65 2.09 -4.57
C LEU A 300 0.41 2.31 -3.49
N ARG A 301 0.02 2.76 -2.31
CA ARG A 301 0.91 2.90 -1.13
C ARG A 301 1.46 1.56 -0.67
N GLN A 302 0.62 0.53 -0.55
CA GLN A 302 1.07 -0.81 -0.17
C GLN A 302 2.03 -1.39 -1.21
N LEU A 303 1.74 -1.25 -2.51
CA LEU A 303 2.63 -1.68 -3.59
C LEU A 303 4.01 -1.01 -3.48
N LYS A 304 4.03 0.32 -3.29
CA LYS A 304 5.26 1.08 -3.12
C LYS A 304 6.06 0.63 -1.89
N LYS A 305 5.39 0.45 -0.74
CA LYS A 305 6.00 -0.07 0.50
C LYS A 305 6.58 -1.47 0.30
N SER A 306 5.91 -2.31 -0.48
CA SER A 306 6.37 -3.67 -0.82
C SER A 306 7.43 -3.72 -1.93
N GLY A 307 7.92 -2.57 -2.41
CA GLY A 307 8.99 -2.48 -3.41
C GLY A 307 8.56 -2.68 -4.86
N TYR A 308 7.25 -2.67 -5.14
CA TYR A 308 6.75 -2.75 -6.50
C TYR A 308 6.67 -1.36 -7.15
N ASP A 309 7.30 -1.23 -8.32
CA ASP A 309 7.21 -0.04 -9.16
C ASP A 309 6.03 -0.18 -10.15
N TYR A 310 4.85 0.25 -9.70
CA TYR A 310 3.63 0.17 -10.51
C TYR A 310 3.59 1.21 -11.64
N GLU A 311 4.46 2.21 -11.63
CA GLU A 311 4.60 3.19 -12.70
C GLU A 311 5.49 2.69 -13.83
N SER A 312 6.24 1.62 -13.60
CA SER A 312 7.19 1.08 -14.57
C SER A 312 6.48 0.51 -15.80
N THR A 313 6.80 1.06 -16.96
CA THR A 313 6.39 0.52 -18.26
C THR A 313 7.33 -0.56 -18.78
N SER A 314 8.56 -0.61 -18.23
CA SER A 314 9.56 -1.61 -18.60
C SER A 314 9.41 -2.93 -17.84
N ASN A 315 8.73 -2.91 -16.70
CA ASN A 315 8.43 -4.07 -15.87
C ASN A 315 7.07 -3.93 -15.21
N PRO A 316 5.99 -3.87 -16.00
CA PRO A 316 4.65 -3.65 -15.51
C PRO A 316 4.19 -4.78 -14.59
N ILE A 317 3.22 -4.48 -13.73
CA ILE A 317 2.63 -5.43 -12.81
C ILE A 317 1.14 -5.61 -13.07
N LYS A 318 0.65 -6.81 -12.83
CA LYS A 318 -0.79 -7.09 -12.77
C LYS A 318 -1.15 -7.44 -11.34
N VAL A 319 -2.07 -6.68 -10.77
CA VAL A 319 -2.47 -6.81 -9.37
C VAL A 319 -3.92 -7.24 -9.29
N VAL A 320 -4.22 -8.22 -8.45
CA VAL A 320 -5.58 -8.47 -7.96
C VAL A 320 -5.64 -7.98 -6.53
N SER A 321 -6.55 -7.07 -6.26
CA SER A 321 -6.75 -6.47 -4.93
C SER A 321 -7.80 -7.23 -4.12
N ASN A 322 -7.96 -6.84 -2.86
CA ASN A 322 -9.04 -7.31 -2.00
C ASN A 322 -10.34 -6.48 -2.16
N LEU A 323 -10.35 -5.45 -3.01
CA LEU A 323 -11.49 -4.57 -3.21
C LEU A 323 -12.71 -5.32 -3.76
N ASN A 324 -13.79 -5.31 -3.01
CA ASN A 324 -15.13 -5.57 -3.55
C ASN A 324 -15.76 -4.22 -3.97
N VAL A 325 -15.92 -4.02 -5.27
CA VAL A 325 -16.41 -2.73 -5.81
C VAL A 325 -17.81 -2.37 -5.31
N ASN A 326 -18.71 -3.35 -5.15
CA ASN A 326 -20.05 -3.11 -4.69
C ASN A 326 -20.10 -2.71 -3.22
N GLU A 327 -19.34 -3.41 -2.38
CA GLU A 327 -19.24 -3.12 -0.94
C GLU A 327 -18.62 -1.74 -0.69
N ASN A 328 -17.57 -1.41 -1.43
CA ASN A 328 -16.92 -0.11 -1.28
C ASN A 328 -17.78 1.04 -1.83
N LYS A 329 -18.51 0.80 -2.93
CA LYS A 329 -19.50 1.76 -3.43
C LYS A 329 -20.59 2.00 -2.40
N TRP A 330 -21.17 0.94 -1.84
CA TRP A 330 -22.18 1.06 -0.78
C TRP A 330 -21.64 1.89 0.40
N LEU A 331 -20.40 1.65 0.81
CA LEU A 331 -19.75 2.39 1.89
C LEU A 331 -19.59 3.87 1.53
N GLN A 332 -19.17 4.19 0.29
CA GLN A 332 -19.05 5.56 -0.17
C GLN A 332 -20.40 6.26 -0.27
N ASP A 333 -21.42 5.59 -0.79
CA ASP A 333 -22.80 6.12 -0.85
C ASP A 333 -23.33 6.41 0.56
N THR A 334 -23.07 5.53 1.52
CA THR A 334 -23.40 5.72 2.94
C THR A 334 -22.66 6.92 3.52
N ALA A 335 -21.34 7.03 3.28
CA ALA A 335 -20.52 8.14 3.74
C ALA A 335 -20.93 9.48 3.12
N SER A 336 -21.45 9.47 1.90
CA SER A 336 -21.89 10.69 1.19
C SER A 336 -23.27 11.19 1.61
N ASN A 337 -24.02 10.42 2.42
CA ASN A 337 -25.38 10.80 2.83
C ASN A 337 -25.37 12.06 3.71
N PRO A 338 -25.92 13.19 3.23
CA PRO A 338 -25.86 14.47 3.95
C PRO A 338 -26.62 14.44 5.29
N ALA A 339 -27.55 13.53 5.47
CA ALA A 339 -28.35 13.42 6.70
C ALA A 339 -27.50 13.08 7.94
N PHE A 340 -26.29 12.55 7.75
CA PHE A 340 -25.40 12.21 8.85
C PHE A 340 -24.57 13.39 9.37
N TYR A 341 -24.52 14.52 8.68
CA TYR A 341 -23.56 15.59 8.93
C TYR A 341 -24.23 16.89 9.33
N GLN A 342 -23.50 17.72 10.10
CA GLN A 342 -23.96 19.02 10.54
C GLN A 342 -24.00 20.04 9.40
N ASP A 343 -23.04 19.94 8.46
CA ASP A 343 -22.89 20.84 7.32
C ASP A 343 -22.19 20.12 6.14
N ASP A 344 -21.86 20.85 5.09
CA ASP A 344 -21.20 20.36 3.89
C ASP A 344 -19.67 20.27 3.98
N LYS A 345 -19.07 20.85 5.02
CA LYS A 345 -17.62 20.87 5.27
C LYS A 345 -17.15 19.71 6.17
N GLN A 346 -18.04 19.20 7.01
CA GLN A 346 -17.73 18.07 7.86
C GLN A 346 -17.31 16.86 7.04
N GLN A 347 -16.17 16.27 7.40
CA GLN A 347 -15.56 15.12 6.73
C GLN A 347 -15.74 13.83 7.52
N VAL A 348 -15.51 12.71 6.84
CA VAL A 348 -15.51 11.37 7.41
C VAL A 348 -14.40 10.54 6.79
N ALA A 349 -13.83 9.66 7.59
CA ALA A 349 -13.02 8.56 7.12
C ALA A 349 -13.47 7.26 7.79
N ILE A 350 -13.53 6.18 7.01
CA ILE A 350 -14.06 4.88 7.43
C ILE A 350 -13.12 3.78 6.93
N ALA A 351 -12.82 2.83 7.78
CA ALA A 351 -12.14 1.60 7.40
C ALA A 351 -12.87 0.37 7.96
N VAL A 352 -12.97 -0.64 7.14
CA VAL A 352 -13.55 -1.95 7.49
C VAL A 352 -12.53 -3.03 7.20
N THR A 353 -12.12 -3.77 8.23
CA THR A 353 -11.12 -4.85 8.13
C THR A 353 -11.72 -6.19 8.56
N GLU A 354 -11.22 -7.28 8.00
CA GLU A 354 -11.61 -8.64 8.38
C GLU A 354 -10.64 -9.18 9.42
N PRO A 355 -11.08 -9.49 10.65
CA PRO A 355 -10.18 -9.89 11.75
C PRO A 355 -9.29 -11.09 11.44
N LYS A 356 -9.82 -12.11 10.77
CA LYS A 356 -9.08 -13.36 10.50
C LYS A 356 -7.99 -13.22 9.44
N THR A 357 -8.21 -12.37 8.45
CA THR A 357 -7.32 -12.26 7.28
C THR A 357 -6.47 -10.99 7.28
N GLY A 358 -6.87 -9.94 8.00
CA GLY A 358 -6.28 -8.62 7.93
C GLY A 358 -6.66 -7.84 6.65
N ASN A 359 -7.49 -8.43 5.78
CA ASN A 359 -7.90 -7.77 4.56
C ASN A 359 -8.77 -6.54 4.85
N VAL A 360 -8.49 -5.46 4.15
CA VAL A 360 -9.37 -4.28 4.15
C VAL A 360 -10.53 -4.57 3.20
N LEU A 361 -11.73 -4.70 3.76
CA LEU A 361 -12.95 -5.04 3.02
C LEU A 361 -13.51 -3.85 2.25
N ALA A 362 -13.45 -2.66 2.87
CA ALA A 362 -13.90 -1.41 2.29
C ALA A 362 -13.26 -0.22 3.01
N GLN A 363 -13.13 0.91 2.31
CA GLN A 363 -12.53 2.13 2.84
C GLN A 363 -13.09 3.39 2.19
N VAL A 364 -13.29 4.42 2.99
CA VAL A 364 -13.61 5.78 2.57
C VAL A 364 -12.63 6.74 3.22
N GLY A 365 -11.99 7.58 2.41
CA GLY A 365 -11.06 8.61 2.87
C GLY A 365 -11.60 10.04 2.74
N SER A 366 -12.79 10.20 2.16
CA SER A 366 -13.45 11.49 1.99
C SER A 366 -14.96 11.31 1.88
N ARG A 367 -15.73 12.20 2.50
CA ARG A 367 -17.18 12.18 2.45
C ARG A 367 -17.73 12.13 1.02
N ASN A 368 -17.17 12.93 0.13
CA ASN A 368 -17.68 13.06 -1.24
C ASN A 368 -16.97 12.12 -2.24
N GLY A 369 -16.12 11.21 -1.75
CA GLY A 369 -15.24 10.45 -2.60
C GLY A 369 -14.17 11.32 -3.26
N GLY A 370 -13.64 10.87 -4.38
CA GLY A 370 -12.63 11.57 -5.16
C GLY A 370 -11.64 10.61 -5.81
N PRO A 371 -10.81 11.07 -6.75
CA PRO A 371 -9.78 10.24 -7.37
C PRO A 371 -8.70 9.82 -6.36
N ALA A 372 -7.89 8.82 -6.72
CA ALA A 372 -6.81 8.31 -5.87
C ALA A 372 -5.69 9.33 -5.58
N THR A 373 -5.72 10.49 -6.24
CA THR A 373 -4.81 11.61 -6.01
C THR A 373 -5.25 12.56 -4.90
N ASP A 374 -6.51 12.45 -4.46
CA ASP A 374 -7.06 13.31 -3.41
C ASP A 374 -6.63 12.85 -2.02
N LEU A 375 -6.82 13.72 -1.03
CA LEU A 375 -6.48 13.43 0.36
C LEU A 375 -7.27 12.22 0.87
N ASN A 376 -6.58 11.15 1.16
CA ASN A 376 -7.12 9.93 1.75
C ASN A 376 -7.00 9.97 3.27
N ARG A 377 -8.02 10.49 3.96
CA ARG A 377 -8.00 10.65 5.42
C ARG A 377 -7.96 9.35 6.19
N ALA A 378 -8.28 8.22 5.53
CA ALA A 378 -8.25 6.92 6.19
C ALA A 378 -6.82 6.44 6.50
N VAL A 379 -5.82 6.88 5.72
CA VAL A 379 -4.40 6.43 5.85
C VAL A 379 -3.37 7.57 5.83
N GLN A 380 -3.72 8.77 5.33
CA GLN A 380 -2.77 9.87 5.21
C GLN A 380 -2.89 10.89 6.33
N THR A 381 -4.06 10.97 6.96
CA THR A 381 -4.33 11.91 8.02
C THR A 381 -4.28 11.17 9.34
N THR A 382 -3.34 11.56 10.17
CA THR A 382 -3.26 11.12 11.56
C THR A 382 -3.90 12.20 12.45
N ARG A 383 -4.91 11.78 13.19
CA ARG A 383 -5.67 12.67 14.08
C ARG A 383 -5.69 12.07 15.47
N SER A 384 -5.74 12.94 16.50
CA SER A 384 -5.85 12.44 17.85
C SER A 384 -7.07 11.55 18.01
N SER A 385 -6.81 10.32 18.45
CA SER A 385 -7.82 9.27 18.64
C SER A 385 -8.73 9.53 19.85
N GLY A 386 -8.36 10.49 20.69
CA GLY A 386 -9.02 10.63 21.96
C GLY A 386 -9.04 9.32 22.73
N SER A 387 -10.10 9.06 23.43
CA SER A 387 -10.26 7.87 24.28
C SER A 387 -10.32 6.53 23.53
N THR A 388 -10.27 6.52 22.19
CA THR A 388 -10.27 5.25 21.42
C THR A 388 -9.01 4.42 21.70
N ILE A 389 -7.92 5.06 22.10
CA ILE A 389 -6.65 4.41 22.41
C ILE A 389 -6.65 3.61 23.73
N LYS A 390 -7.52 3.96 24.69
CA LYS A 390 -7.49 3.44 26.07
C LYS A 390 -7.40 1.93 26.20
N PRO A 391 -8.14 1.12 25.43
CA PRO A 391 -8.04 -0.33 25.51
C PRO A 391 -6.63 -0.85 25.26
N PHE A 392 -5.90 -0.22 24.33
CA PHE A 392 -4.62 -0.72 23.81
C PHE A 392 -3.42 -0.17 24.59
N LEU A 393 -3.39 1.13 24.82
CA LEU A 393 -2.28 1.79 25.48
C LEU A 393 -2.34 1.70 27.00
N ASP A 394 -3.54 1.93 27.58
CA ASP A 394 -3.65 2.07 29.03
C ASP A 394 -3.87 0.73 29.73
N TYR A 395 -4.75 -0.13 29.20
CA TYR A 395 -5.19 -1.30 29.93
C TYR A 395 -4.59 -2.63 29.42
N ALA A 396 -4.44 -2.83 28.12
CA ALA A 396 -3.92 -4.08 27.57
C ALA A 396 -2.56 -4.46 28.15
N PRO A 397 -1.56 -3.55 28.26
CA PRO A 397 -0.25 -3.89 28.77
C PRO A 397 -0.29 -4.34 30.25
N LEU A 398 -1.13 -3.71 31.05
CA LEU A 398 -1.27 -4.07 32.48
C LEU A 398 -1.95 -5.42 32.66
N ILE A 399 -2.98 -5.71 31.86
CA ILE A 399 -3.67 -6.99 31.87
C ILE A 399 -2.72 -8.10 31.40
N GLU A 400 -1.95 -7.84 30.33
CA GLU A 400 -1.04 -8.82 29.74
C GLU A 400 0.16 -9.12 30.62
N PHE A 401 0.81 -8.11 31.18
CA PHE A 401 2.12 -8.27 31.81
C PHE A 401 2.11 -8.10 33.34
N ALA A 402 1.16 -7.35 33.90
CA ALA A 402 1.18 -7.00 35.32
C ALA A 402 0.07 -7.68 36.14
N GLY A 403 -0.76 -8.54 35.50
CA GLY A 403 -1.80 -9.31 36.20
C GLY A 403 -3.01 -8.48 36.62
N TYR A 404 -3.22 -7.30 36.04
CA TYR A 404 -4.45 -6.56 36.22
C TYR A 404 -5.61 -7.26 35.51
N SER A 405 -6.84 -6.89 35.86
CA SER A 405 -8.04 -7.50 35.31
C SER A 405 -9.17 -6.48 35.21
N SER A 406 -10.32 -6.93 34.69
CA SER A 406 -11.56 -6.13 34.67
C SER A 406 -11.98 -5.64 36.05
N ASN A 407 -11.58 -6.35 37.11
CA ASN A 407 -11.95 -6.07 38.51
C ASN A 407 -10.89 -5.26 39.28
N SER A 408 -9.74 -4.95 38.68
CA SER A 408 -8.73 -4.09 39.32
C SER A 408 -9.31 -2.71 39.61
N ILE A 409 -8.96 -2.13 40.77
CA ILE A 409 -9.58 -0.92 41.27
C ILE A 409 -8.69 0.32 41.01
N TRP A 410 -9.30 1.40 40.58
CA TRP A 410 -8.68 2.69 40.29
C TRP A 410 -9.41 3.82 41.02
N GLN A 411 -8.69 4.80 41.54
CA GLN A 411 -9.30 6.05 41.94
C GLN A 411 -9.75 6.82 40.67
N ALA A 412 -10.90 7.49 40.76
CA ALA A 412 -11.51 8.15 39.60
C ALA A 412 -12.06 9.56 39.96
N ASN A 413 -11.40 10.27 40.85
CA ASN A 413 -11.79 11.66 41.19
C ASN A 413 -11.04 12.66 40.32
N GLN A 414 -9.87 13.07 40.73
CA GLN A 414 -8.94 13.89 39.92
C GLN A 414 -7.51 13.50 40.26
N THR A 415 -6.59 13.72 39.33
CA THR A 415 -5.16 13.53 39.49
C THR A 415 -4.39 14.62 38.74
N THR A 416 -3.08 14.56 38.75
CA THR A 416 -2.21 15.35 37.88
C THR A 416 -1.38 14.43 37.04
N TYR A 417 -0.93 14.87 35.87
CA TYR A 417 0.09 14.11 35.14
C TYR A 417 1.36 14.04 36.00
N ALA A 418 2.02 12.88 35.99
CA ALA A 418 3.21 12.63 36.80
C ALA A 418 4.29 13.71 36.55
N GLY A 419 4.82 14.26 37.62
CA GLY A 419 5.84 15.32 37.58
C GLY A 419 5.36 16.70 37.14
N THR A 420 4.04 16.92 37.03
CA THR A 420 3.45 18.21 36.64
C THR A 420 2.38 18.67 37.61
N ASN A 421 1.95 19.94 37.48
CA ASN A 421 0.79 20.51 38.19
C ASN A 421 -0.48 20.50 37.31
N VAL A 422 -0.45 19.88 36.13
CA VAL A 422 -1.58 19.86 35.20
C VAL A 422 -2.61 18.85 35.68
N VAL A 423 -3.79 19.36 36.02
CA VAL A 423 -4.88 18.56 36.61
C VAL A 423 -5.62 17.80 35.55
N VAL A 424 -5.77 16.48 35.74
CA VAL A 424 -6.60 15.60 34.95
C VAL A 424 -7.95 15.40 35.64
N ARG A 425 -9.02 15.55 34.85
CA ARG A 425 -10.40 15.32 35.29
C ARG A 425 -11.13 14.38 34.32
N ASN A 426 -12.12 13.68 34.85
CA ASN A 426 -13.06 12.98 33.98
C ASN A 426 -13.95 14.00 33.26
N TYR A 427 -14.54 13.58 32.14
CA TYR A 427 -15.49 14.40 31.40
C TYR A 427 -16.58 14.96 32.30
N GLY A 428 -16.92 16.26 32.10
CA GLY A 428 -17.88 16.99 32.91
C GLY A 428 -17.41 17.29 34.34
N GLY A 429 -16.15 16.98 34.72
CA GLY A 429 -15.62 17.16 36.06
C GLY A 429 -16.17 16.18 37.11
N TYR A 430 -16.89 15.14 36.66
CA TYR A 430 -17.49 14.16 37.59
C TYR A 430 -16.45 13.34 38.34
N THR A 431 -16.76 13.03 39.59
CA THR A 431 -15.98 12.19 40.49
C THR A 431 -16.74 10.89 40.77
N TYR A 432 -16.01 9.78 40.83
CA TYR A 432 -16.63 8.42 40.94
C TYR A 432 -16.07 7.63 42.14
N GLY A 433 -15.14 8.19 42.92
CA GLY A 433 -14.45 7.43 43.96
C GLY A 433 -13.57 6.33 43.37
N ASN A 434 -13.65 5.16 43.97
CA ASN A 434 -12.94 3.96 43.47
C ASN A 434 -13.82 3.16 42.53
N VAL A 435 -13.29 2.81 41.36
CA VAL A 435 -14.01 2.11 40.28
C VAL A 435 -13.20 0.93 39.77
N THR A 436 -13.89 -0.05 39.20
CA THR A 436 -13.23 -1.17 38.49
C THR A 436 -12.68 -0.74 37.14
N THR A 437 -11.70 -1.46 36.60
CA THR A 437 -11.20 -1.28 35.23
C THR A 437 -12.37 -1.36 34.21
N GLN A 438 -13.28 -2.33 34.41
CA GLN A 438 -14.46 -2.44 33.56
C GLN A 438 -15.33 -1.18 33.57
N PHE A 439 -15.61 -0.62 34.74
CA PHE A 439 -16.42 0.59 34.86
C PHE A 439 -15.67 1.80 34.26
N ALA A 440 -14.36 1.91 34.53
CA ALA A 440 -13.52 2.98 33.98
C ALA A 440 -13.55 2.97 32.44
N LEU A 441 -13.44 1.78 31.82
CA LEU A 441 -13.46 1.64 30.36
C LEU A 441 -14.89 1.82 29.80
N LYS A 442 -15.91 1.30 30.47
CA LYS A 442 -17.33 1.50 30.13
C LYS A 442 -17.69 2.98 30.03
N MET A 443 -17.32 3.76 31.04
CA MET A 443 -17.59 5.18 31.14
C MET A 443 -16.52 6.06 30.43
N SER A 444 -15.47 5.43 29.91
CA SER A 444 -14.37 6.13 29.27
C SER A 444 -13.64 7.15 30.16
N LEU A 445 -13.48 6.84 31.46
CA LEU A 445 -12.93 7.75 32.44
C LEU A 445 -11.46 8.12 32.12
N ASN A 446 -11.11 9.39 32.30
CA ASN A 446 -9.77 9.91 31.99
C ASN A 446 -8.77 9.62 33.12
N VAL A 447 -9.19 9.82 34.37
CA VAL A 447 -8.30 9.69 35.53
C VAL A 447 -7.77 8.26 35.66
N PRO A 448 -8.61 7.19 35.61
CA PRO A 448 -8.11 5.83 35.60
C PRO A 448 -7.19 5.49 34.43
N ALA A 449 -7.44 6.06 33.24
CA ALA A 449 -6.62 5.84 32.05
C ALA A 449 -5.20 6.38 32.23
N VAL A 450 -5.08 7.65 32.66
CA VAL A 450 -3.78 8.26 32.96
C VAL A 450 -3.03 7.50 34.05
N LEU A 451 -3.69 7.15 35.15
CA LEU A 451 -3.08 6.36 36.20
C LEU A 451 -2.63 4.95 35.71
N ALA A 452 -3.41 4.33 34.84
CA ALA A 452 -3.06 3.05 34.25
C ALA A 452 -1.81 3.17 33.38
N LEU A 453 -1.70 4.16 32.51
CA LEU A 453 -0.52 4.39 31.69
C LEU A 453 0.71 4.71 32.55
N GLU A 454 0.59 5.59 33.54
CA GLU A 454 1.69 5.99 34.44
C GLU A 454 2.14 4.87 35.39
N THR A 455 1.31 3.86 35.59
CA THR A 455 1.66 2.67 36.38
C THR A 455 2.53 1.69 35.58
N GLN A 456 2.50 1.75 34.24
CA GLN A 456 3.23 0.85 33.37
C GLN A 456 4.74 1.13 33.39
N GLN A 457 5.51 0.08 33.11
CA GLN A 457 6.88 0.27 32.64
C GLN A 457 6.82 0.57 31.12
N PRO A 458 7.65 1.51 30.61
CA PRO A 458 7.58 1.92 29.20
C PRO A 458 7.63 0.78 28.18
N TRP A 459 8.41 -0.28 28.43
CA TRP A 459 8.49 -1.41 27.52
C TRP A 459 7.16 -2.17 27.36
N MET A 460 6.26 -2.14 28.38
CA MET A 460 5.00 -2.89 28.33
C MET A 460 4.08 -2.34 27.27
N ASN A 461 3.89 -1.03 27.25
CA ASN A 461 3.09 -0.38 26.22
C ASN A 461 3.78 -0.40 24.85
N GLN A 462 5.11 -0.23 24.78
CA GLN A 462 5.87 -0.32 23.54
C GLN A 462 5.68 -1.68 22.86
N VAL A 463 5.72 -2.78 23.61
CA VAL A 463 5.52 -4.12 23.05
C VAL A 463 4.12 -4.28 22.47
N VAL A 464 3.08 -3.90 23.20
CA VAL A 464 1.69 -4.04 22.72
C VAL A 464 1.43 -3.14 21.53
N MET A 465 1.81 -1.87 21.64
CA MET A 465 1.54 -0.87 20.63
C MET A 465 2.29 -1.14 19.32
N SER A 466 3.59 -1.46 19.39
CA SER A 466 4.37 -1.79 18.18
C SER A 466 3.83 -3.02 17.45
N ARG A 467 3.37 -4.04 18.20
CA ARG A 467 2.79 -5.26 17.61
C ARG A 467 1.38 -5.05 17.06
N LEU A 468 0.66 -4.04 17.54
CA LEU A 468 -0.60 -3.59 16.95
C LEU A 468 -0.40 -2.65 15.76
N GLY A 469 0.85 -2.25 15.46
CA GLY A 469 1.14 -1.26 14.43
C GLY A 469 0.71 0.16 14.82
N LEU A 470 0.47 0.41 16.11
CA LEU A 470 0.03 1.72 16.60
C LEU A 470 1.22 2.54 17.10
N GLN A 471 1.35 3.75 16.60
CA GLN A 471 2.40 4.70 16.95
C GLN A 471 1.80 6.09 17.12
N ASN A 472 2.51 7.00 17.80
CA ASN A 472 2.07 8.37 17.85
C ASN A 472 2.77 9.18 16.74
N HIS A 473 1.99 9.75 15.85
CA HIS A 473 2.47 10.47 14.68
C HIS A 473 2.45 11.98 14.92
N PHE A 474 3.54 12.65 14.58
CA PHE A 474 3.65 14.11 14.66
C PHE A 474 4.09 14.70 13.33
N MET A 475 3.42 15.77 12.92
CA MET A 475 3.86 16.57 11.78
C MET A 475 5.01 17.48 12.23
N ASN A 476 6.16 17.34 11.59
CA ASN A 476 7.31 18.22 11.81
C ASN A 476 7.08 19.59 11.14
N SER A 477 7.85 20.58 11.55
CA SER A 477 7.79 21.93 10.96
C SER A 477 8.14 21.99 9.46
N ASP A 478 8.84 20.99 8.95
CA ASP A 478 9.18 20.84 7.52
C ASP A 478 8.13 20.04 6.72
N GLY A 479 7.01 19.67 7.35
CA GLY A 479 5.93 18.87 6.73
C GLY A 479 6.20 17.37 6.65
N THR A 480 7.28 16.88 7.24
CA THR A 480 7.52 15.43 7.36
C THR A 480 6.81 14.86 8.57
N MET A 481 6.50 13.56 8.54
CA MET A 481 5.92 12.85 9.68
C MET A 481 7.01 12.17 10.49
N SER A 482 6.96 12.34 11.81
CA SER A 482 7.74 11.55 12.78
C SER A 482 6.85 10.58 13.51
N GLU A 483 7.35 9.38 13.74
CA GLU A 483 6.72 8.32 14.50
C GLU A 483 7.40 8.21 15.87
N VAL A 484 6.59 8.20 16.94
CA VAL A 484 7.09 8.09 18.30
C VAL A 484 6.45 6.89 18.98
N SER A 485 7.30 6.00 19.49
CA SER A 485 6.90 4.79 20.22
C SER A 485 7.04 4.92 21.74
N THR A 486 7.39 6.10 22.25
CA THR A 486 7.42 6.40 23.69
C THR A 486 6.19 7.22 24.04
N PHE A 487 5.47 6.81 25.07
CA PHE A 487 4.19 7.39 25.44
C PHE A 487 4.30 8.08 26.82
N GLY A 488 3.81 9.34 26.89
CA GLY A 488 3.69 10.11 28.12
C GLY A 488 2.27 10.06 28.70
N GLY A 489 2.06 10.59 29.89
CA GLY A 489 0.75 10.54 30.57
C GLY A 489 -0.40 11.14 29.76
N SER A 490 -0.15 12.16 28.93
CA SER A 490 -1.15 12.77 28.05
C SER A 490 -1.63 11.83 26.94
N ASP A 491 -0.77 10.89 26.47
CA ASP A 491 -1.11 9.95 25.41
C ASP A 491 -2.18 8.93 25.84
N ALA A 492 -2.39 8.76 27.15
CA ALA A 492 -3.53 8.02 27.69
C ALA A 492 -4.89 8.54 27.20
N LEU A 493 -4.95 9.80 26.80
CA LEU A 493 -6.17 10.46 26.36
C LEU A 493 -6.24 10.62 24.84
N GLY A 494 -5.25 10.16 24.09
CA GLY A 494 -5.25 10.15 22.63
C GLY A 494 -3.85 10.22 22.02
N ILE A 495 -3.62 9.43 21.00
CA ILE A 495 -2.45 9.50 20.11
C ILE A 495 -2.93 9.87 18.70
N ASN A 496 -2.03 10.41 17.89
CA ASN A 496 -2.32 10.69 16.48
C ASN A 496 -2.11 9.43 15.64
N GLU A 497 -3.17 8.90 15.09
CA GLU A 497 -3.13 7.65 14.35
C GLU A 497 -4.16 7.61 13.21
N SER A 498 -3.99 6.71 12.26
CA SER A 498 -4.86 6.54 11.11
C SER A 498 -6.13 5.73 11.45
N VAL A 499 -7.16 5.92 10.64
CA VAL A 499 -8.44 5.18 10.79
C VAL A 499 -8.27 3.69 10.49
N VAL A 500 -7.44 3.37 9.49
CA VAL A 500 -7.18 1.98 9.09
C VAL A 500 -6.44 1.22 10.19
N ASP A 501 -5.46 1.85 10.84
CA ASP A 501 -4.68 1.20 11.88
C ASP A 501 -5.52 0.94 13.14
N PHE A 502 -6.47 1.83 13.47
CA PHE A 502 -7.45 1.55 14.53
C PHE A 502 -8.38 0.39 14.17
N ALA A 503 -8.91 0.34 12.94
CA ALA A 503 -9.72 -0.81 12.51
C ALA A 503 -8.94 -2.12 12.62
N SER A 504 -7.67 -2.11 12.25
CA SER A 504 -6.77 -3.25 12.35
C SER A 504 -6.46 -3.65 13.80
N ALA A 505 -6.22 -2.67 14.69
CA ALA A 505 -6.00 -2.93 16.10
C ALA A 505 -7.23 -3.58 16.77
N PHE A 506 -8.44 -3.10 16.45
CA PHE A 506 -9.67 -3.75 16.90
C PHE A 506 -9.84 -5.16 16.31
N SER A 507 -9.39 -5.39 15.08
CA SER A 507 -9.34 -6.73 14.49
C SER A 507 -8.49 -7.70 15.30
N ALA A 508 -7.38 -7.23 15.86
CA ALA A 508 -6.52 -8.08 16.69
C ALA A 508 -7.24 -8.61 17.93
N LEU A 509 -8.14 -7.81 18.54
CA LEU A 509 -8.95 -8.28 19.67
C LEU A 509 -9.85 -9.45 19.25
N ALA A 510 -10.58 -9.33 18.14
CA ALA A 510 -11.46 -10.36 17.62
C ALA A 510 -10.71 -11.58 17.06
N ASN A 511 -9.44 -11.42 16.76
CA ASN A 511 -8.52 -12.47 16.29
C ASN A 511 -7.65 -13.03 17.41
N ASN A 512 -8.17 -13.12 18.64
CA ASN A 512 -7.50 -13.69 19.81
C ASN A 512 -6.15 -13.03 20.16
N GLY A 513 -6.04 -11.73 19.95
CA GLY A 513 -4.84 -10.94 20.22
C GLY A 513 -3.78 -10.95 19.11
N VAL A 514 -4.06 -11.62 18.00
CA VAL A 514 -3.17 -11.67 16.83
C VAL A 514 -3.50 -10.53 15.88
N HIS A 515 -2.59 -9.60 15.75
CA HIS A 515 -2.67 -8.51 14.79
C HIS A 515 -2.18 -8.96 13.41
N LYS A 516 -2.86 -8.50 12.38
CA LYS A 516 -2.46 -8.63 10.98
C LYS A 516 -2.45 -7.24 10.36
N THR A 517 -1.36 -6.88 9.69
CA THR A 517 -1.27 -5.58 9.03
C THR A 517 -2.39 -5.41 8.01
N PRO A 518 -2.95 -4.19 7.85
CA PRO A 518 -3.97 -3.93 6.84
C PRO A 518 -3.51 -4.35 5.44
N ASN A 519 -4.26 -5.23 4.79
CA ASN A 519 -3.89 -5.78 3.50
C ASN A 519 -4.91 -5.46 2.41
N TYR A 520 -4.46 -4.76 1.37
CA TYR A 520 -5.27 -4.39 0.19
C TYR A 520 -5.02 -5.30 -1.02
N LEU A 521 -3.97 -6.13 -0.97
CA LEU A 521 -3.49 -6.91 -2.11
C LEU A 521 -3.80 -8.39 -1.92
N LYS A 522 -4.21 -9.06 -2.99
CA LYS A 522 -4.39 -10.51 -3.04
C LYS A 522 -3.23 -11.18 -3.77
N THR A 523 -2.93 -10.72 -4.98
CA THR A 523 -1.80 -11.22 -5.77
C THR A 523 -1.15 -10.10 -6.56
N VAL A 524 0.16 -10.22 -6.76
CA VAL A 524 0.94 -9.40 -7.69
C VAL A 524 1.64 -10.31 -8.68
N GLU A 525 1.35 -10.12 -9.96
CA GLU A 525 2.06 -10.78 -11.05
C GLU A 525 3.07 -9.81 -11.66
N GLN A 526 4.33 -10.22 -11.69
CA GLN A 526 5.41 -9.47 -12.33
C GLN A 526 6.32 -10.43 -13.09
N SER A 527 6.61 -10.13 -14.34
CA SER A 527 7.45 -10.98 -15.19
C SER A 527 7.00 -12.45 -15.25
N GLY A 528 5.68 -12.70 -15.16
CA GLY A 528 5.05 -14.02 -15.18
C GLY A 528 5.14 -14.81 -13.88
N THR A 529 5.69 -14.21 -12.84
CA THR A 529 5.65 -14.79 -11.50
C THR A 529 4.47 -14.18 -10.76
N VAL A 530 3.57 -15.02 -10.28
CA VAL A 530 2.44 -14.61 -9.42
C VAL A 530 2.85 -14.82 -7.97
N THR A 531 2.85 -13.75 -7.21
CA THR A 531 3.12 -13.75 -5.76
C THR A 531 1.81 -13.52 -5.03
N GLU A 532 1.44 -14.42 -4.14
CA GLU A 532 0.35 -14.20 -3.18
C GLU A 532 0.84 -13.26 -2.08
N ILE A 533 0.09 -12.19 -1.82
CA ILE A 533 0.44 -11.22 -0.78
C ILE A 533 -0.33 -11.58 0.48
N LYS A 534 0.40 -11.77 1.55
CA LYS A 534 -0.16 -12.04 2.89
C LYS A 534 0.21 -10.89 3.81
N PRO A 535 -0.68 -10.52 4.74
CA PRO A 535 -0.35 -9.53 5.76
C PRO A 535 0.72 -10.09 6.70
N ASP A 536 1.52 -9.21 7.23
CA ASP A 536 2.38 -9.53 8.35
C ASP A 536 1.52 -9.84 9.58
N GLU A 537 1.91 -10.85 10.35
CA GLU A 537 1.15 -11.33 11.50
C GLU A 537 2.00 -11.27 12.76
N GLN A 538 1.46 -10.67 13.83
CA GLN A 538 2.11 -10.55 15.12
C GLN A 538 1.16 -10.83 16.28
N VAL A 539 1.62 -11.54 17.30
CA VAL A 539 0.87 -11.70 18.54
C VAL A 539 1.08 -10.47 19.41
N ALA A 540 0.10 -9.59 19.46
CA ALA A 540 0.16 -8.36 20.24
C ALA A 540 -0.17 -8.59 21.72
N MET A 541 -1.07 -9.52 22.01
CA MET A 541 -1.48 -9.90 23.36
C MET A 541 -2.03 -11.32 23.37
N SER A 542 -2.17 -11.90 24.56
CA SER A 542 -2.74 -13.23 24.72
C SER A 542 -4.25 -13.23 24.44
N PRO A 543 -4.84 -14.38 24.03
CA PRO A 543 -6.29 -14.50 23.87
C PRO A 543 -7.08 -14.13 25.13
N SER A 544 -6.52 -14.41 26.30
CA SER A 544 -7.12 -14.03 27.59
C SER A 544 -7.23 -12.51 27.74
N THR A 545 -6.17 -11.77 27.40
CA THR A 545 -6.17 -10.29 27.43
C THR A 545 -7.15 -9.74 26.42
N ALA A 546 -7.13 -10.23 25.18
CA ALA A 546 -8.06 -9.83 24.13
C ALA A 546 -9.52 -10.08 24.55
N TYR A 547 -9.82 -11.25 25.11
CA TYR A 547 -11.16 -11.57 25.60
C TYR A 547 -11.61 -10.62 26.73
N GLN A 548 -10.74 -10.33 27.71
CA GLN A 548 -11.07 -9.39 28.78
C GLN A 548 -11.38 -8.00 28.24
N LEU A 549 -10.58 -7.50 27.29
CA LEU A 549 -10.84 -6.22 26.65
C LEU A 549 -12.16 -6.23 25.88
N LEU A 550 -12.43 -7.26 25.07
CA LEU A 550 -13.69 -7.41 24.35
C LEU A 550 -14.89 -7.42 25.30
N SER A 551 -14.79 -8.15 26.42
CA SER A 551 -15.85 -8.22 27.42
C SER A 551 -16.12 -6.87 28.07
N MET A 552 -15.07 -6.13 28.42
CA MET A 552 -15.19 -4.78 28.98
C MET A 552 -15.76 -3.78 27.95
N LEU A 553 -15.28 -3.84 26.71
CA LEU A 553 -15.73 -2.98 25.62
C LEU A 553 -17.20 -3.24 25.22
N LYS A 554 -17.70 -4.44 25.41
CA LYS A 554 -19.11 -4.75 25.22
C LYS A 554 -20.01 -3.92 26.15
N THR A 555 -19.57 -3.66 27.38
CA THR A 555 -20.33 -2.88 28.36
C THR A 555 -20.46 -1.40 28.01
N THR A 556 -19.64 -0.86 27.12
CA THR A 556 -19.73 0.54 26.67
C THR A 556 -21.06 0.87 25.99
N MET A 557 -21.74 -0.14 25.44
CA MET A 557 -23.02 0.00 24.74
C MET A 557 -24.24 -0.20 25.64
N GLU A 558 -24.04 -0.49 26.92
CA GLU A 558 -25.13 -0.58 27.89
C GLU A 558 -25.78 0.80 28.10
N ARG A 559 -26.94 0.83 28.75
CA ARG A 559 -27.78 2.03 28.92
C ARG A 559 -27.03 3.27 29.41
N ASP A 560 -26.07 3.09 30.30
CA ASP A 560 -25.23 4.14 30.91
C ASP A 560 -23.79 4.18 30.35
N GLY A 561 -23.49 3.39 29.33
CA GLY A 561 -22.16 3.34 28.73
C GLY A 561 -21.89 4.47 27.74
N SER A 562 -20.61 4.74 27.52
CA SER A 562 -20.11 5.84 26.66
C SER A 562 -20.46 5.66 25.17
N ALA A 563 -20.76 4.45 24.72
CA ALA A 563 -21.13 4.10 23.33
C ALA A 563 -22.58 3.60 23.21
N LYS A 564 -23.48 4.00 24.11
CA LYS A 564 -24.89 3.54 24.11
C LYS A 564 -25.61 3.79 22.78
N SER A 565 -25.28 4.88 22.08
CA SER A 565 -25.85 5.21 20.76
C SER A 565 -25.38 4.30 19.64
N ALA A 566 -24.32 3.53 19.86
CA ALA A 566 -23.79 2.55 18.89
C ALA A 566 -24.31 1.12 19.14
N ALA A 567 -25.23 0.93 20.08
CA ALA A 567 -25.77 -0.39 20.40
C ALA A 567 -26.54 -0.98 19.21
N ILE A 568 -26.23 -2.23 18.86
CA ILE A 568 -26.88 -3.01 17.82
C ILE A 568 -27.35 -4.31 18.47
N PRO A 569 -28.63 -4.40 18.90
CA PRO A 569 -29.15 -5.53 19.71
C PRO A 569 -29.00 -6.90 19.04
N GLU A 570 -28.95 -6.93 17.69
CA GLU A 570 -28.83 -8.15 16.90
C GLU A 570 -27.40 -8.75 16.96
N LEU A 571 -26.39 -7.94 17.27
CA LEU A 571 -24.98 -8.35 17.35
C LEU A 571 -24.60 -8.68 18.79
N LYS A 572 -24.47 -9.96 19.13
CA LYS A 572 -24.14 -10.41 20.50
C LYS A 572 -22.64 -10.30 20.80
N GLY A 573 -21.81 -10.79 19.90
CA GLY A 573 -20.34 -10.67 19.95
C GLY A 573 -19.87 -9.37 19.30
N TYR A 574 -20.08 -8.26 20.01
CA TYR A 574 -19.84 -6.93 19.51
C TYR A 574 -19.26 -6.02 20.61
N SER A 575 -18.18 -5.34 20.32
CA SER A 575 -17.42 -4.54 21.27
C SER A 575 -16.95 -3.25 20.63
N THR A 576 -17.12 -2.10 21.32
CA THR A 576 -16.83 -0.78 20.75
C THR A 576 -16.11 0.14 21.73
N LYS A 577 -15.50 1.21 21.21
CA LYS A 577 -14.95 2.33 21.99
C LYS A 577 -15.14 3.65 21.26
N THR A 578 -15.65 4.63 21.97
CA THR A 578 -15.70 6.04 21.53
C THR A 578 -14.40 6.77 21.79
N GLY A 579 -14.09 7.72 20.93
CA GLY A 579 -13.04 8.74 21.13
C GLY A 579 -13.61 10.12 20.84
N THR A 580 -13.21 11.08 21.64
CA THR A 580 -13.60 12.48 21.47
C THR A 580 -12.41 13.34 21.88
N VAL A 581 -12.06 14.32 21.05
CA VAL A 581 -11.02 15.30 21.32
C VAL A 581 -11.70 16.65 21.44
N ALA A 582 -11.72 17.20 22.65
CA ALA A 582 -12.26 18.53 22.86
C ALA A 582 -11.32 19.60 22.27
N TYR A 583 -11.87 20.73 21.89
CA TYR A 583 -11.04 21.89 21.56
C TYR A 583 -10.23 22.35 22.79
N ASP A 584 -8.97 22.70 22.53
CA ASP A 584 -8.16 23.38 23.55
C ASP A 584 -8.79 24.74 23.88
N ALA A 585 -8.93 25.04 25.17
CA ALA A 585 -9.45 26.30 25.65
C ALA A 585 -8.64 27.51 25.19
N ASN A 586 -7.42 27.33 24.76
CA ASN A 586 -6.52 28.37 24.24
C ASN A 586 -6.45 28.40 22.71
N ALA A 587 -7.17 27.52 21.99
CA ALA A 587 -7.16 27.52 20.56
C ALA A 587 -7.75 28.83 19.99
N VAL A 588 -7.04 29.46 19.09
CA VAL A 588 -7.52 30.60 18.32
C VAL A 588 -8.29 30.06 17.14
N ILE A 589 -9.60 30.29 17.12
CA ILE A 589 -10.47 29.94 16.01
C ILE A 589 -10.71 31.18 15.17
N TYR A 590 -10.39 31.10 13.88
CA TYR A 590 -10.65 32.19 12.93
C TYR A 590 -12.07 32.05 12.38
N ALA A 591 -12.73 33.21 12.18
CA ALA A 591 -13.97 33.24 11.40
C ALA A 591 -13.68 32.90 9.93
N ASP A 592 -14.65 32.30 9.25
CA ASP A 592 -14.57 32.07 7.83
C ASP A 592 -14.46 33.37 7.00
N GLU A 593 -14.29 33.28 5.68
CA GLU A 593 -14.07 34.43 4.79
C GLU A 593 -15.18 35.48 4.83
N GLU A 594 -16.39 35.14 5.25
CA GLU A 594 -17.50 36.10 5.44
C GLU A 594 -17.43 36.84 6.76
N HIS A 595 -16.73 36.30 7.78
CA HIS A 595 -16.62 36.84 9.11
C HIS A 595 -15.21 37.38 9.40
N THR A 596 -14.83 38.46 8.81
CA THR A 596 -13.48 39.09 8.81
C THR A 596 -12.85 39.46 10.17
N LYS A 597 -13.22 38.80 11.25
CA LYS A 597 -12.63 39.07 12.59
C LYS A 597 -12.08 37.77 13.17
N ALA A 598 -10.76 37.78 13.40
CA ALA A 598 -10.14 36.78 14.27
C ALA A 598 -10.81 36.89 15.65
N VAL A 599 -11.47 35.84 16.06
CA VAL A 599 -12.12 35.81 17.38
C VAL A 599 -11.27 34.93 18.26
N GLY A 600 -10.52 35.58 19.13
CA GLY A 600 -9.89 34.84 20.23
C GLY A 600 -10.99 34.21 21.11
N TYR A 601 -10.70 33.10 21.70
CA TYR A 601 -11.58 32.29 22.55
C TYR A 601 -12.31 33.11 23.64
N ALA A 602 -11.76 34.23 24.08
CA ALA A 602 -12.32 35.12 25.10
C ALA A 602 -13.61 35.89 24.69
N GLY A 603 -13.99 35.85 23.43
CA GLY A 603 -15.14 36.62 22.92
C GLY A 603 -16.30 35.83 22.38
N ASN A 604 -16.10 34.55 22.04
CA ASN A 604 -17.15 33.68 21.48
C ASN A 604 -17.27 32.38 22.27
N VAL A 605 -18.48 32.07 22.64
CA VAL A 605 -18.82 30.84 23.38
C VAL A 605 -18.70 29.67 22.39
N ILE A 606 -17.54 29.02 22.35
CA ILE A 606 -17.50 27.65 21.85
C ILE A 606 -18.34 26.85 22.85
N PRO A 607 -19.36 26.12 22.36
CA PRO A 607 -20.16 25.28 23.25
C PRO A 607 -19.23 24.35 24.02
N GLY A 608 -19.42 24.19 25.32
CA GLY A 608 -18.62 23.30 26.17
C GLY A 608 -18.69 21.81 25.77
N LEU A 609 -19.41 21.52 24.68
CA LEU A 609 -19.57 20.20 24.03
C LEU A 609 -18.95 20.16 22.62
N ALA A 610 -18.12 21.12 22.25
CA ALA A 610 -17.46 21.16 20.96
C ALA A 610 -16.23 20.23 20.96
N ALA A 611 -16.13 19.40 19.92
CA ALA A 611 -15.02 18.51 19.70
C ALA A 611 -14.34 18.79 18.35
N SER A 612 -13.02 18.65 18.31
CA SER A 612 -12.25 18.72 17.06
C SER A 612 -12.34 17.42 16.26
N ASP A 613 -12.31 16.30 16.96
CA ASP A 613 -12.31 14.96 16.37
C ASP A 613 -13.25 14.04 17.14
N SER A 614 -14.02 13.26 16.41
CA SER A 614 -14.98 12.32 16.94
C SER A 614 -14.78 10.93 16.33
N TRP A 615 -14.51 9.96 17.18
CA TRP A 615 -14.17 8.60 16.80
C TRP A 615 -15.15 7.57 17.36
N LEU A 616 -15.35 6.51 16.58
CA LEU A 616 -15.98 5.28 17.06
C LEU A 616 -15.33 4.10 16.36
N ALA A 617 -14.77 3.18 17.11
CA ALA A 617 -14.18 1.97 16.58
C ALA A 617 -14.64 0.76 17.37
N GLY A 618 -14.68 -0.39 16.71
CA GLY A 618 -15.07 -1.65 17.33
C GLY A 618 -15.07 -2.83 16.40
N THR A 619 -15.42 -3.98 16.93
CA THR A 619 -15.25 -5.24 16.23
C THR A 619 -16.34 -6.25 16.54
N THR A 620 -16.58 -7.12 15.57
CA THR A 620 -17.25 -8.41 15.70
C THR A 620 -16.28 -9.51 15.28
N LYS A 621 -16.72 -10.77 15.27
CA LYS A 621 -15.90 -11.88 14.72
C LYS A 621 -15.67 -11.77 13.20
N SER A 622 -16.48 -10.98 12.49
CA SER A 622 -16.50 -10.93 11.03
C SER A 622 -15.98 -9.62 10.45
N ALA A 623 -16.08 -8.52 11.17
CA ALA A 623 -15.64 -7.22 10.69
C ALA A 623 -15.25 -6.30 11.85
N SER A 624 -14.18 -5.54 11.68
CA SER A 624 -13.83 -4.41 12.54
C SER A 624 -14.00 -3.13 11.75
N VAL A 625 -14.59 -2.14 12.39
CA VAL A 625 -14.91 -0.84 11.77
C VAL A 625 -14.31 0.27 12.63
N ALA A 626 -13.67 1.22 11.99
CA ALA A 626 -13.30 2.50 12.59
C ALA A 626 -13.88 3.63 11.76
N VAL A 627 -14.47 4.61 12.44
CA VAL A 627 -15.03 5.82 11.87
C VAL A 627 -14.44 7.02 12.59
N TRP A 628 -13.91 7.95 11.80
CA TRP A 628 -13.54 9.28 12.25
C TRP A 628 -14.43 10.31 11.56
N THR A 629 -14.86 11.34 12.30
CA THR A 629 -15.49 12.53 11.74
C THR A 629 -14.84 13.78 12.32
N GLY A 630 -14.69 14.81 11.50
CA GLY A 630 -14.06 16.06 11.88
C GLY A 630 -14.05 17.06 10.73
N TYR A 631 -13.24 18.09 10.87
CA TYR A 631 -13.01 19.10 9.85
C TYR A 631 -11.53 19.15 9.47
N ASP A 632 -11.24 19.45 8.20
CA ASP A 632 -9.85 19.57 7.73
C ASP A 632 -9.15 20.77 8.37
N ASP A 633 -9.82 21.90 8.39
CA ASP A 633 -9.36 23.11 9.03
C ASP A 633 -10.16 23.38 10.33
N GLN A 634 -9.53 23.07 11.44
CA GLN A 634 -10.10 23.26 12.77
C GLN A 634 -9.90 24.70 13.30
N SER A 635 -9.15 25.53 12.59
CA SER A 635 -8.95 26.94 12.96
C SER A 635 -10.15 27.82 12.59
N VAL A 636 -11.05 27.33 11.72
CA VAL A 636 -12.24 28.06 11.27
C VAL A 636 -13.34 27.99 12.32
N TYR A 637 -13.93 29.13 12.62
CA TYR A 637 -15.07 29.21 13.56
C TYR A 637 -16.27 28.41 13.01
N GLY A 638 -16.86 27.56 13.85
CA GLY A 638 -17.94 26.67 13.47
C GLY A 638 -17.49 25.28 13.04
N HIS A 639 -16.20 25.07 12.71
CA HIS A 639 -15.65 23.79 12.35
C HIS A 639 -15.39 22.89 13.58
N TRP A 640 -16.42 22.59 14.32
CA TRP A 640 -16.38 21.61 15.42
C TRP A 640 -17.54 20.63 15.36
N ILE A 641 -17.32 19.46 15.88
CA ILE A 641 -18.36 18.46 16.09
C ILE A 641 -19.11 18.79 17.38
N ASN A 642 -20.43 18.88 17.30
CA ASN A 642 -21.26 18.89 18.51
C ASN A 642 -21.33 17.45 19.05
N GLU A 643 -20.82 17.24 20.26
CA GLU A 643 -20.80 15.89 20.88
C GLU A 643 -22.19 15.32 21.14
N GLN A 644 -23.24 16.15 21.13
CA GLN A 644 -24.62 15.68 21.24
C GLN A 644 -25.15 15.10 19.93
N THR A 645 -24.46 15.32 18.80
CA THR A 645 -24.87 14.71 17.53
C THR A 645 -24.55 13.22 17.51
N THR A 646 -25.37 12.46 16.81
CA THR A 646 -25.22 11.02 16.65
C THR A 646 -24.40 10.64 15.43
N THR A 647 -23.86 11.60 14.66
CA THR A 647 -23.19 11.40 13.36
C THR A 647 -22.25 10.19 13.34
N ARG A 648 -21.27 10.14 14.27
CA ARG A 648 -20.34 9.01 14.33
C ARG A 648 -21.04 7.67 14.58
N SER A 649 -22.06 7.68 15.44
CA SER A 649 -22.80 6.45 15.80
C SER A 649 -23.70 6.00 14.68
N ASP A 650 -24.36 6.92 13.98
CA ASP A 650 -25.27 6.61 12.87
C ASP A 650 -24.51 6.02 11.68
N VAL A 651 -23.42 6.66 11.26
CA VAL A 651 -22.50 6.12 10.22
C VAL A 651 -21.95 4.76 10.64
N TYR A 652 -21.40 4.68 11.85
CA TYR A 652 -20.77 3.47 12.34
C TYR A 652 -21.76 2.30 12.45
N THR A 653 -22.97 2.52 12.99
CA THR A 653 -23.97 1.46 13.13
C THR A 653 -24.51 0.99 11.78
N ALA A 654 -24.69 1.89 10.82
CA ALA A 654 -25.05 1.53 9.45
C ALA A 654 -23.99 0.61 8.84
N VAL A 655 -22.69 0.98 8.94
CA VAL A 655 -21.58 0.19 8.42
C VAL A 655 -21.46 -1.16 9.14
N MET A 656 -21.50 -1.15 10.47
CA MET A 656 -21.37 -2.37 11.27
C MET A 656 -22.53 -3.36 10.98
N LYS A 657 -23.75 -2.88 10.83
CA LYS A 657 -24.89 -3.73 10.45
C LYS A 657 -24.70 -4.34 9.07
N HIS A 658 -24.32 -3.54 8.07
CA HIS A 658 -24.15 -4.01 6.70
C HIS A 658 -23.08 -5.11 6.62
N PHE A 659 -21.89 -4.86 7.14
CA PHE A 659 -20.77 -5.80 7.04
C PHE A 659 -20.93 -7.06 7.92
N ASN A 660 -21.94 -7.11 8.78
CA ASN A 660 -22.26 -8.28 9.61
C ASN A 660 -23.57 -8.97 9.22
N GLN A 661 -24.27 -8.48 8.20
CA GLN A 661 -25.52 -9.09 7.75
C GLN A 661 -25.30 -10.55 7.30
N GLY A 662 -26.02 -11.48 7.91
CA GLY A 662 -25.91 -12.92 7.61
C GLY A 662 -24.62 -13.59 8.09
N LYS A 663 -23.77 -12.90 8.87
CA LYS A 663 -22.52 -13.45 9.41
C LYS A 663 -22.67 -13.89 10.87
N ASP A 664 -21.66 -14.61 11.39
CA ASP A 664 -21.63 -15.02 12.81
C ASP A 664 -21.56 -13.81 13.73
N SER A 665 -22.61 -13.59 14.49
CA SER A 665 -22.72 -12.57 15.54
C SER A 665 -22.79 -13.17 16.94
N SER A 666 -22.45 -14.45 17.11
CA SER A 666 -22.44 -15.12 18.42
C SER A 666 -21.48 -14.41 19.40
N ASP A 667 -21.80 -14.50 20.69
CA ASP A 667 -21.02 -13.82 21.72
C ASP A 667 -19.56 -14.30 21.79
N TRP A 668 -18.73 -13.50 22.42
CA TRP A 668 -17.32 -13.84 22.69
C TRP A 668 -17.24 -15.07 23.59
N THR A 669 -16.39 -16.01 23.21
CA THR A 669 -16.19 -17.23 24.00
C THR A 669 -15.01 -17.02 24.94
N PRO A 670 -15.19 -17.21 26.25
CA PRO A 670 -14.09 -17.18 27.19
C PRO A 670 -13.01 -18.16 26.77
N THR A 671 -11.78 -17.71 26.71
CA THR A 671 -10.65 -18.57 26.42
C THR A 671 -9.60 -18.46 27.52
N ASN A 672 -9.29 -19.60 28.11
CA ASN A 672 -8.14 -19.76 28.99
C ASN A 672 -6.92 -20.30 28.21
N GLN A 673 -7.03 -20.43 26.91
CA GLN A 673 -5.95 -20.97 26.08
C GLN A 673 -4.76 -20.02 26.11
N LYS A 674 -3.69 -20.51 26.70
CA LYS A 674 -2.35 -19.98 26.42
C LYS A 674 -2.05 -20.37 24.98
N VAL A 675 -1.96 -19.41 24.10
CA VAL A 675 -1.50 -19.66 22.73
C VAL A 675 -0.04 -20.09 22.86
N ASP A 676 0.28 -21.21 22.26
CA ASP A 676 1.67 -21.58 21.99
C ASP A 676 2.17 -20.56 20.95
N MET A 677 2.93 -19.58 21.42
CA MET A 677 3.36 -18.44 20.61
C MET A 677 4.54 -18.81 19.72
N ASN A 678 4.55 -20.01 19.15
CA ASN A 678 5.50 -20.42 18.13
C ASN A 678 5.21 -19.68 16.81
N VAL A 679 5.60 -18.42 16.72
CA VAL A 679 5.68 -17.71 15.46
C VAL A 679 6.94 -18.16 14.75
N LYS A 680 6.81 -18.84 13.63
CA LYS A 680 7.96 -19.13 12.75
C LYS A 680 8.43 -17.83 12.15
N ASN A 681 9.63 -17.42 12.58
CA ASN A 681 10.28 -16.22 12.08
C ASN A 681 11.05 -16.54 10.80
N GLU A 682 10.60 -16.06 9.68
CA GLU A 682 11.36 -16.06 8.42
C GLU A 682 11.92 -14.69 8.02
N ASP A 683 11.67 -13.63 8.80
CA ASP A 683 12.20 -12.30 8.45
C ASP A 683 12.93 -11.64 9.63
N LYS A 684 14.22 -11.36 9.41
CA LYS A 684 15.20 -10.98 10.43
C LYS A 684 15.17 -9.52 10.88
N SER A 685 14.18 -8.73 10.53
CA SER A 685 14.26 -7.29 10.74
C SER A 685 13.55 -6.74 11.97
N ILE A 686 12.62 -7.48 12.62
CA ILE A 686 11.92 -7.01 13.83
C ILE A 686 11.48 -8.17 14.73
N ASP A 687 12.35 -9.12 15.01
CA ASP A 687 12.07 -10.13 16.03
C ASP A 687 12.52 -9.68 17.40
N LEU A 688 11.61 -9.05 18.04
CA LEU A 688 11.94 -8.40 19.29
C LEU A 688 12.08 -9.38 20.45
N ILE A 689 11.29 -10.42 20.50
CA ILE A 689 11.37 -11.47 21.54
C ILE A 689 10.72 -12.74 20.99
N SER A 690 11.40 -13.89 21.05
CA SER A 690 10.77 -15.15 20.69
C SER A 690 9.56 -15.44 21.59
N SER A 691 8.62 -16.23 21.12
CA SER A 691 7.42 -16.58 21.90
C SER A 691 7.74 -17.25 23.24
N ASN A 692 8.77 -18.12 23.26
CA ASN A 692 9.26 -18.73 24.49
C ASN A 692 9.89 -17.70 25.43
N ASP A 693 10.59 -16.74 24.85
CA ASP A 693 11.25 -15.68 25.60
C ASP A 693 10.26 -14.68 26.15
N LEU A 694 9.22 -14.34 25.36
CA LEU A 694 8.13 -13.50 25.84
C LEU A 694 7.37 -14.16 26.99
N ASN A 695 7.12 -15.47 26.94
CA ASN A 695 6.47 -16.18 28.02
C ASN A 695 7.36 -16.25 29.29
N LYS A 696 8.66 -16.47 29.10
CA LYS A 696 9.63 -16.44 30.19
C LYS A 696 9.71 -15.04 30.81
N LEU A 697 9.81 -14.01 29.98
CA LEU A 697 9.81 -12.63 30.40
C LEU A 697 8.49 -12.24 31.09
N LYS A 698 7.37 -12.63 30.53
CA LYS A 698 6.04 -12.43 31.11
C LYS A 698 5.95 -13.05 32.52
N SER A 699 6.43 -14.28 32.67
CA SER A 699 6.47 -14.97 33.96
C SER A 699 7.34 -14.24 34.97
N LEU A 700 8.55 -13.84 34.57
CA LEU A 700 9.48 -13.10 35.43
C LEU A 700 8.94 -11.74 35.84
N LEU A 701 8.39 -10.98 34.87
CA LEU A 701 7.87 -9.65 35.10
C LEU A 701 6.57 -9.66 35.90
N GLN A 702 5.67 -10.62 35.66
CA GLN A 702 4.43 -10.74 36.41
C GLN A 702 4.69 -10.96 37.91
N SER A 703 5.68 -11.80 38.24
CA SER A 703 6.01 -12.02 39.67
C SER A 703 6.58 -10.77 40.31
N LYS A 704 7.53 -10.10 39.67
CA LYS A 704 8.19 -8.89 40.23
C LYS A 704 7.27 -7.68 40.24
N MET A 705 6.62 -7.36 39.13
CA MET A 705 5.76 -6.19 39.03
C MET A 705 4.46 -6.35 39.83
N LYS A 706 3.95 -7.55 39.98
CA LYS A 706 2.79 -7.83 40.80
C LYS A 706 3.04 -7.38 42.25
N VAL A 707 4.22 -7.66 42.81
CA VAL A 707 4.59 -7.20 44.12
C VAL A 707 4.75 -5.67 44.17
N GLN A 708 5.52 -5.11 43.25
CA GLN A 708 5.81 -3.68 43.28
C GLN A 708 4.59 -2.80 43.05
N ASN A 709 3.80 -3.08 42.00
CA ASN A 709 2.61 -2.26 41.69
C ASN A 709 1.50 -2.48 42.70
N PHE A 710 1.40 -3.66 43.22
CA PHE A 710 0.43 -4.05 44.22
C PHE A 710 0.66 -3.31 45.54
N VAL A 711 1.90 -3.38 46.02
CA VAL A 711 2.30 -2.69 47.24
C VAL A 711 2.27 -1.16 47.04
N LYS A 712 2.61 -0.67 45.87
CA LYS A 712 2.59 0.76 45.53
C LYS A 712 1.18 1.32 45.45
N ASN A 713 0.22 0.52 44.99
CA ASN A 713 -1.16 0.91 44.79
C ASN A 713 -2.12 0.13 45.71
N ASP A 714 -1.75 -0.06 46.97
CA ASP A 714 -2.49 -0.87 47.91
C ASP A 714 -3.95 -0.47 48.08
N VAL A 715 -4.28 0.82 47.94
CA VAL A 715 -5.64 1.34 47.98
C VAL A 715 -6.53 0.80 46.87
N HIS A 716 -5.92 0.23 45.84
CA HIS A 716 -6.60 -0.33 44.67
C HIS A 716 -6.52 -1.87 44.60
N ALA A 717 -5.75 -2.47 45.51
CA ALA A 717 -5.52 -3.90 45.54
C ALA A 717 -6.59 -4.62 46.40
N ASP A 718 -7.05 -5.77 45.95
CA ASP A 718 -7.89 -6.63 46.78
C ASP A 718 -7.07 -7.34 47.86
N LYS A 719 -7.77 -7.97 48.85
CA LYS A 719 -7.13 -8.65 49.97
C LYS A 719 -6.18 -9.78 49.52
N SER A 720 -6.54 -10.52 48.45
CA SER A 720 -5.76 -11.65 47.97
C SER A 720 -4.41 -11.20 47.43
N GLN A 721 -4.41 -10.07 46.78
CA GLN A 721 -3.20 -9.45 46.25
C GLN A 721 -2.31 -8.90 47.37
N THR A 722 -2.89 -8.27 48.38
CA THR A 722 -2.18 -7.78 49.54
C THR A 722 -1.46 -8.92 50.30
N GLU A 723 -2.13 -10.06 50.47
CA GLU A 723 -1.54 -11.25 51.08
C GLU A 723 -0.41 -11.83 50.24
N PHE A 724 -0.53 -11.83 48.91
CA PHE A 724 0.52 -12.26 48.00
C PHE A 724 1.78 -11.40 48.19
N ALA A 725 1.65 -10.07 48.20
CA ALA A 725 2.76 -9.14 48.36
C ALA A 725 3.53 -9.38 49.68
N LYS A 726 2.82 -9.66 50.77
CA LYS A 726 3.45 -9.95 52.09
C LYS A 726 4.26 -11.26 52.15
N LYS A 727 3.97 -12.19 51.25
CA LYS A 727 4.64 -13.51 51.20
C LYS A 727 5.84 -13.56 50.27
N TYR A 728 6.14 -12.49 49.57
CA TYR A 728 7.17 -12.50 48.56
C TYR A 728 8.55 -12.20 49.13
N ASP A 729 9.55 -13.05 48.81
CA ASP A 729 10.92 -12.93 49.24
C ASP A 729 11.70 -11.91 48.40
N GLU A 730 12.40 -10.97 49.08
CA GLU A 730 13.19 -9.92 48.43
C GLU A 730 14.34 -10.48 47.59
N ASN A 731 15.07 -11.50 48.08
CA ASN A 731 16.18 -12.12 47.36
C ASN A 731 15.71 -12.78 46.07
N LYS A 732 14.56 -13.41 46.11
CA LYS A 732 13.98 -14.06 44.94
C LYS A 732 13.52 -13.03 43.88
N LEU A 733 13.07 -11.86 44.31
CA LEU A 733 12.75 -10.76 43.40
C LEU A 733 13.99 -10.19 42.72
N ASP A 734 15.09 -10.06 43.44
CA ASP A 734 16.37 -9.62 42.90
C ASP A 734 16.95 -10.60 41.89
N ASP A 735 16.94 -11.89 42.18
CA ASP A 735 17.37 -12.90 41.23
C ASP A 735 16.56 -12.88 39.93
N GLN A 736 15.24 -12.73 40.05
CA GLN A 736 14.36 -12.62 38.90
C GLN A 736 14.65 -11.36 38.11
N TYR A 737 14.90 -10.23 38.79
CA TYR A 737 15.25 -8.97 38.14
C TYR A 737 16.58 -9.06 37.38
N GLN A 738 17.62 -9.63 37.99
CA GLN A 738 18.93 -9.80 37.35
C GLN A 738 18.83 -10.75 36.14
N SER A 739 18.05 -11.82 36.25
CA SER A 739 17.81 -12.75 35.14
C SER A 739 17.08 -12.07 33.98
N MET A 740 16.08 -11.26 34.28
CA MET A 740 15.35 -10.48 33.31
C MET A 740 16.25 -9.45 32.64
N LYS A 741 17.04 -8.71 33.39
CA LYS A 741 17.98 -7.72 32.88
C LYS A 741 19.00 -8.35 31.92
N GLN A 742 19.60 -9.46 32.33
CA GLN A 742 20.53 -10.24 31.51
C GLN A 742 19.86 -10.74 30.21
N TYR A 743 18.62 -11.19 30.31
CA TYR A 743 17.85 -11.64 29.16
C TYR A 743 17.69 -10.55 28.12
N PHE A 744 17.27 -9.35 28.51
CA PHE A 744 17.13 -8.21 27.62
C PHE A 744 18.46 -7.77 27.00
N GLU A 745 19.53 -7.75 27.78
CA GLU A 745 20.87 -7.38 27.32
C GLU A 745 21.41 -8.30 26.21
N LEU A 746 20.99 -9.57 26.22
CA LEU A 746 21.50 -10.58 25.28
C LEU A 746 20.66 -10.76 24.03
N ASN A 747 19.34 -10.53 24.10
CA ASN A 747 18.43 -11.05 23.07
C ASN A 747 17.37 -10.06 22.57
N ASP A 748 17.36 -8.79 23.04
CA ASP A 748 16.21 -7.93 22.76
C ASP A 748 16.61 -6.57 22.16
N PRO A 749 16.06 -6.19 20.99
CA PRO A 749 16.21 -4.84 20.42
C PRO A 749 15.62 -3.72 21.29
N PHE A 750 14.77 -4.03 22.29
CA PHE A 750 14.33 -3.09 23.32
C PHE A 750 15.35 -2.86 24.44
N THR A 751 16.45 -3.60 24.49
CA THR A 751 17.53 -3.39 25.48
C THR A 751 17.90 -1.90 25.64
N PRO A 752 18.03 -1.09 24.58
CA PRO A 752 18.29 0.35 24.75
C PRO A 752 17.14 1.10 25.43
N ALA A 753 15.90 0.73 25.15
CA ALA A 753 14.73 1.37 25.77
C ALA A 753 14.60 1.00 27.25
N LEU A 754 14.85 -0.24 27.58
CA LEU A 754 14.88 -0.69 28.98
C LEU A 754 16.01 -0.06 29.78
N LYS A 755 17.19 0.12 29.19
CA LYS A 755 18.31 0.85 29.82
C LYS A 755 17.97 2.32 30.04
N LYS A 756 17.22 2.96 29.12
CA LYS A 756 16.76 4.36 29.27
C LYS A 756 15.60 4.50 30.25
N ALA A 757 14.79 3.46 30.40
CA ALA A 757 13.61 3.49 31.25
C ALA A 757 13.92 3.47 32.73
N GLU A 758 15.20 3.54 33.16
CA GLU A 758 15.62 3.42 34.54
C GLU A 758 14.79 2.36 35.27
N MET A 759 14.99 1.11 34.93
CA MET A 759 14.32 0.04 35.66
C MET A 759 14.50 0.30 37.15
N PRO A 760 13.41 0.32 37.91
CA PRO A 760 13.49 0.69 39.30
C PRO A 760 14.58 -0.15 39.98
N GLU A 761 15.45 0.53 40.73
CA GLU A 761 16.49 -0.17 41.50
C GLU A 761 15.83 -1.39 42.15
N SER A 762 16.33 -2.55 41.81
CA SER A 762 15.75 -3.84 42.16
C SER A 762 15.48 -4.01 43.66
N THR A 763 16.17 -3.23 44.47
CA THR A 763 16.16 -3.25 45.90
C THR A 763 15.07 -2.44 46.56
N LYS A 764 14.30 -1.62 45.79
CA LYS A 764 13.21 -0.81 46.36
C LYS A 764 11.93 -1.61 46.42
N ILE A 765 11.82 -2.42 47.46
CA ILE A 765 10.59 -3.15 47.77
C ILE A 765 9.74 -2.28 48.70
N TYR A 766 8.47 -2.25 48.38
CA TYR A 766 7.47 -1.60 49.22
C TYR A 766 6.83 -2.65 50.14
N SER A 767 6.63 -2.31 51.40
CA SER A 767 5.89 -3.12 52.35
C SER A 767 4.64 -2.39 52.78
N ILE A 768 3.68 -3.09 53.31
CA ILE A 768 2.45 -2.53 53.88
C ILE A 768 2.68 -2.44 55.38
N ASP A 769 2.46 -1.22 55.97
CA ASP A 769 2.56 -1.02 57.39
C ASP A 769 1.34 -1.57 58.16
N GLN A 770 1.39 -1.49 59.48
CA GLN A 770 0.32 -2.02 60.33
C GLN A 770 -1.04 -1.33 60.08
N ASN A 771 -1.07 -0.16 59.44
CA ASN A 771 -2.25 0.60 59.13
C ASN A 771 -2.70 0.39 57.68
N GLY A 772 -2.09 -0.53 56.93
CA GLY A 772 -2.42 -0.80 55.53
C GLY A 772 -1.83 0.17 54.53
N ARG A 773 -0.84 1.01 54.91
CA ARG A 773 -0.20 1.98 54.02
C ARG A 773 1.05 1.41 53.37
N VAL A 774 1.24 1.74 52.09
CA VAL A 774 2.44 1.38 51.35
C VAL A 774 3.62 2.22 51.84
N VAL A 775 4.65 1.55 52.37
CA VAL A 775 5.91 2.18 52.82
C VAL A 775 7.08 1.58 52.06
N LYS A 776 8.05 2.44 51.74
CA LYS A 776 9.28 2.00 51.09
C LYS A 776 10.16 1.35 52.14
N LYS A 777 10.65 0.14 51.93
CA LYS A 777 11.67 -0.51 52.71
C LYS A 777 13.04 0.06 52.41
#